data_6b5e240ca1ac7fe966c197fbb4954951
#
_entry.id   6b5e240ca1ac7fe966c197fbb4954951
#
_cell.length_a   1.000
_cell.length_b   1.000
_cell.length_c   1.000
_cell.angle_alpha   90.00
_cell.angle_beta   90.00
_cell.angle_gamma   90.00
#
_symmetry.space_group_name_H-M   'P 1'
#
loop_
_entity.id
_entity.type
_entity.pdbx_description
1 polymer ?
#
loop_
_entity_poly.entity_id
_entity_poly.type
_entity_poly.pdbx_seq_one_letter_code
_entity_poly.pdbx_strand_id
1 'polypeptide(L)'
;MSVAAAVSLALGTAQLAAAASARPMADASSARAANGASGGHAGAMIVPPSNMLQQIVVTASAEARNNLQTSEQVTTIPSKLIVAMAPRSIAEMLRLIPGVSVQDQAGSGGNANFTVRGLPVTTGGAPFVQIQEDGLPQVLFGDMNFGNNDYWTRFDVSEQMQATVGGSAATLAAGAPGAVINFISATGRHKSGEFTLSQGLGFGETKATFAVGGPINSTWRYHIDGFYVHGTGLRDQGFIGENGYQLKGNVTHDLAGHKGFIRLYAKLLNDREEYNAGGPVSAAGNGDTLSNISVYPGFDVRTGTTVGIYNQTITYLSNVSGQFGQARNDGIHPHVDSLGAELYYVPTGNLSVDDKFRVSKISGTFAAQFFGLGNTASVIGSTVNGQTVGQVVYAGGPNAGQAYNGLLNNSTQIYTNMHNMGNVVNDLSLQDHWRTPYGKLTAGGGIFYMSQTIDQSWHPNAQLQALSGTNPQSLDLISTTGQLLSSNGVTGYNTAWGASVDRRYNMNATDTAPYLDLTWGIDRLQLQGSVRQDDYRVTGWAESASAATTQVGYLSGGMLSATGGLGTPLVSYSTIDPNTYEPLDYGISYRSWSVGALYMLNSSTSVYVRASRGGKPNTDRNILSGYTNPNGSLNSSGAGKALDIVLQQEAGIKHEGDFLGGSYGVTLSYFHTSFSESSFDLTQPVATRYFNERYSANGGEFEATWAVGGFSLYTQATYQDPKVDSNEVGPSPSQLTSLGSGFLPPGMSKLMWVLAPTYRWRAVTGGLVWQGQSQQNIGGPVPFYSPAQDFLDGFVSYDLNRSISVALHVNNVFNSLGVGGGGAVTTGPGVVGVSAEPGRTVLASVTMKF
;
A
#
# COMPACT_ATOMS: atom_id res chain seq x y z
N MET A 1 -0.36 -22.42 -20.26
CA MET A 1 -1.27 -22.29 -21.41
C MET A 1 -0.87 -21.06 -22.21
N SER A 2 -0.72 -21.17 -23.53
CA SER A 2 -0.25 -20.05 -24.35
C SER A 2 -1.33 -18.96 -24.46
N VAL A 3 -0.91 -17.69 -24.53
CA VAL A 3 -1.76 -16.49 -24.68
C VAL A 3 -2.82 -16.62 -25.79
N ALA A 4 -2.56 -17.44 -26.81
CA ALA A 4 -3.48 -17.73 -27.91
C ALA A 4 -4.77 -18.48 -27.48
N ALA A 5 -4.73 -19.28 -26.41
CA ALA A 5 -5.90 -20.03 -25.93
C ALA A 5 -6.88 -19.14 -25.13
N ALA A 6 -6.36 -18.12 -24.43
CA ALA A 6 -7.18 -17.19 -23.65
C ALA A 6 -7.98 -16.22 -24.57
N VAL A 7 -7.39 -15.78 -25.67
CA VAL A 7 -8.05 -14.92 -26.66
C VAL A 7 -9.16 -15.66 -27.41
N SER A 8 -9.01 -16.98 -27.61
CA SER A 8 -10.03 -17.79 -28.31
C SER A 8 -11.28 -18.03 -27.43
N LEU A 9 -11.17 -18.03 -26.13
CA LEU A 9 -12.33 -18.21 -25.24
C LEU A 9 -13.18 -16.93 -25.14
N ALA A 10 -12.57 -15.75 -25.20
CA ALA A 10 -13.27 -14.46 -25.17
C ALA A 10 -14.02 -14.16 -26.49
N LEU A 11 -13.55 -14.71 -27.60
CA LEU A 11 -14.18 -14.52 -28.92
C LEU A 11 -15.29 -15.57 -29.24
N GLY A 12 -15.27 -16.72 -28.59
CA GLY A 12 -16.21 -17.81 -28.80
C GLY A 12 -17.62 -17.56 -28.27
N THR A 13 -17.81 -16.61 -27.36
CA THR A 13 -19.14 -16.31 -26.78
C THR A 13 -19.93 -15.23 -27.54
N ALA A 14 -19.34 -14.57 -28.53
CA ALA A 14 -19.96 -13.45 -29.23
C ALA A 14 -20.90 -13.85 -30.40
N GLN A 15 -21.04 -15.15 -30.75
CA GLN A 15 -21.79 -15.59 -31.94
C GLN A 15 -23.23 -16.08 -31.70
N LEU A 16 -23.77 -16.04 -30.51
CA LEU A 16 -25.09 -16.59 -30.20
C LEU A 16 -26.07 -15.57 -29.61
N ALA A 17 -26.38 -14.47 -30.29
CA ALA A 17 -27.64 -13.74 -30.01
C ALA A 17 -27.96 -12.69 -31.09
N ALA A 18 -28.64 -13.08 -32.13
CA ALA A 18 -29.35 -12.16 -33.01
C ALA A 18 -30.82 -12.48 -32.98
N ALA A 19 -31.62 -11.61 -32.40
CA ALA A 19 -32.99 -11.20 -32.70
C ALA A 19 -33.84 -10.98 -31.47
N ALA A 20 -34.09 -9.69 -31.12
CA ALA A 20 -35.36 -9.22 -30.60
C ALA A 20 -35.34 -7.68 -30.47
N SER A 21 -36.38 -7.03 -30.96
CA SER A 21 -36.55 -5.58 -31.06
C SER A 21 -36.78 -4.91 -29.71
N ALA A 22 -36.05 -3.81 -29.43
CA ALA A 22 -36.13 -3.05 -28.18
C ALA A 22 -36.66 -1.63 -28.36
N ARG A 23 -37.48 -1.17 -27.45
CA ARG A 23 -37.79 0.26 -27.22
C ARG A 23 -36.76 0.83 -26.24
N PRO A 24 -36.31 2.07 -26.39
CA PRO A 24 -35.23 2.61 -25.59
C PRO A 24 -35.69 2.95 -24.16
N MET A 25 -35.04 2.43 -23.17
CA MET A 25 -34.96 3.03 -21.84
C MET A 25 -33.56 3.63 -21.66
N ALA A 26 -33.51 4.91 -21.35
CA ALA A 26 -32.32 5.63 -21.04
C ALA A 26 -31.75 5.19 -19.67
N ASP A 27 -30.43 5.14 -19.59
CA ASP A 27 -29.60 5.59 -18.47
C ASP A 27 -29.01 4.63 -17.44
N ALA A 28 -28.81 3.36 -17.72
CA ALA A 28 -27.82 2.63 -16.90
C ALA A 28 -26.40 2.64 -17.55
N SER A 29 -26.34 2.60 -18.88
CA SER A 29 -25.06 2.72 -19.62
C SER A 29 -24.48 4.14 -19.58
N SER A 30 -25.34 5.16 -19.46
CA SER A 30 -24.91 6.56 -19.30
C SER A 30 -24.31 6.83 -17.92
N ALA A 31 -24.74 6.14 -16.86
CA ALA A 31 -24.21 6.36 -15.51
C ALA A 31 -22.79 5.81 -15.33
N ARG A 32 -22.50 4.60 -15.81
CA ARG A 32 -21.08 4.11 -15.86
C ARG A 32 -20.24 4.88 -16.87
N ALA A 33 -20.91 5.48 -17.85
CA ALA A 33 -20.31 6.31 -18.85
C ALA A 33 -20.05 7.75 -18.41
N ALA A 34 -20.71 8.24 -17.38
CA ALA A 34 -20.62 9.63 -16.91
C ALA A 34 -19.41 9.93 -16.00
N ASN A 35 -18.77 8.91 -15.41
CA ASN A 35 -17.58 9.10 -14.56
C ASN A 35 -16.31 9.61 -15.29
N GLY A 36 -16.35 9.76 -16.60
CA GLY A 36 -15.32 10.42 -17.38
C GLY A 36 -15.64 11.86 -17.81
N ALA A 37 -16.68 12.47 -17.29
CA ALA A 37 -17.17 13.72 -17.84
C ALA A 37 -17.24 14.87 -16.85
N SER A 38 -16.17 15.59 -16.73
CA SER A 38 -16.26 17.03 -16.55
C SER A 38 -15.23 17.75 -17.43
N GLY A 39 -15.40 17.64 -18.73
CA GLY A 39 -14.66 18.37 -19.74
C GLY A 39 -15.55 19.43 -20.40
N GLY A 40 -15.99 20.42 -19.66
CA GLY A 40 -16.61 21.64 -20.17
C GLY A 40 -15.56 22.74 -20.29
N HIS A 41 -15.50 23.34 -21.45
CA HIS A 41 -14.71 24.47 -21.90
C HIS A 41 -14.21 25.47 -20.85
N ALA A 42 -12.96 25.89 -21.04
CA ALA A 42 -12.17 26.92 -20.35
C ALA A 42 -11.39 26.43 -19.13
N GLY A 43 -10.08 26.60 -19.18
CA GLY A 43 -9.08 26.61 -18.11
C GLY A 43 -9.33 25.60 -16.97
N ALA A 44 -8.58 24.51 -16.92
CA ALA A 44 -8.80 23.43 -15.97
C ALA A 44 -8.90 23.95 -14.53
N MET A 45 -10.09 23.98 -13.95
CA MET A 45 -10.27 24.24 -12.53
C MET A 45 -9.74 23.05 -11.73
N ILE A 46 -8.74 23.29 -10.88
CA ILE A 46 -8.42 22.43 -9.76
C ILE A 46 -9.51 22.70 -8.72
N VAL A 47 -10.67 22.08 -8.87
CA VAL A 47 -11.78 22.23 -7.94
C VAL A 47 -12.23 20.82 -7.63
N PRO A 48 -12.29 20.41 -6.36
CA PRO A 48 -13.08 19.25 -5.99
C PRO A 48 -14.46 19.39 -6.63
N PRO A 49 -15.12 18.31 -7.05
CA PRO A 49 -16.46 18.41 -7.58
C PRO A 49 -17.32 19.17 -6.57
N SER A 50 -18.09 20.15 -7.05
CA SER A 50 -18.94 21.01 -6.22
C SER A 50 -19.91 20.21 -5.33
N ASN A 51 -20.06 18.93 -5.60
CA ASN A 51 -20.89 18.02 -4.84
C ASN A 51 -20.40 16.56 -4.94
N MET A 52 -19.66 16.10 -3.93
CA MET A 52 -19.16 14.72 -3.85
C MET A 52 -20.28 13.67 -3.80
N LEU A 53 -21.47 14.04 -3.33
CA LEU A 53 -22.59 13.12 -3.17
C LEU A 53 -23.31 12.81 -4.49
N GLN A 54 -23.08 13.61 -5.54
CA GLN A 54 -23.59 13.33 -6.89
C GLN A 54 -22.63 12.47 -7.72
N GLN A 55 -21.46 12.15 -7.21
CA GLN A 55 -20.53 11.28 -7.91
C GLN A 55 -21.04 9.85 -7.96
N ILE A 56 -20.75 9.18 -9.09
CA ILE A 56 -21.16 7.80 -9.31
C ILE A 56 -20.18 6.87 -8.63
N VAL A 57 -20.71 6.03 -7.77
CA VAL A 57 -19.96 4.96 -7.09
C VAL A 57 -19.96 3.71 -7.95
N VAL A 58 -18.76 3.19 -8.22
CA VAL A 58 -18.54 1.95 -8.98
C VAL A 58 -17.64 0.96 -8.24
N THR A 59 -16.94 1.41 -7.20
CA THR A 59 -16.00 0.60 -6.42
C THR A 59 -16.76 -0.19 -5.36
N ALA A 60 -16.57 -1.50 -5.34
CA ALA A 60 -17.28 -2.42 -4.45
C ALA A 60 -18.82 -2.18 -4.44
N SER A 61 -19.38 -1.90 -5.60
CA SER A 61 -20.80 -1.62 -5.79
C SER A 61 -21.34 -2.46 -6.93
N ALA A 62 -22.39 -3.23 -6.68
CA ALA A 62 -23.04 -4.04 -7.71
C ALA A 62 -23.73 -3.19 -8.77
N GLU A 63 -24.27 -2.03 -8.40
CA GLU A 63 -24.91 -1.08 -9.31
C GLU A 63 -24.29 0.30 -9.17
N ALA A 64 -23.94 0.95 -10.29
CA ALA A 64 -23.48 2.33 -10.30
C ALA A 64 -24.58 3.28 -9.80
N ARG A 65 -24.29 4.06 -8.73
CA ARG A 65 -25.25 4.96 -8.05
C ARG A 65 -24.57 6.24 -7.63
N ASN A 66 -25.39 7.28 -7.41
CA ASN A 66 -24.91 8.46 -6.73
C ASN A 66 -24.52 8.13 -5.30
N ASN A 67 -23.45 8.72 -4.80
CA ASN A 67 -22.98 8.51 -3.43
C ASN A 67 -24.08 8.80 -2.39
N LEU A 68 -24.94 9.81 -2.60
CA LEU A 68 -26.10 10.10 -1.74
C LEU A 68 -27.03 8.88 -1.55
N GLN A 69 -27.04 7.94 -2.48
CA GLN A 69 -27.91 6.75 -2.51
C GLN A 69 -27.17 5.46 -2.12
N THR A 70 -25.96 5.55 -1.58
CA THR A 70 -25.23 4.39 -1.05
C THR A 70 -25.36 4.31 0.46
N SER A 71 -25.52 3.09 0.99
CA SER A 71 -25.66 2.84 2.44
C SER A 71 -24.33 2.55 3.12
N GLU A 72 -23.26 3.20 2.65
CA GLU A 72 -21.89 3.05 3.13
C GLU A 72 -21.07 4.32 2.88
N GLN A 73 -19.93 4.43 3.57
CA GLN A 73 -18.97 5.50 3.32
C GLN A 73 -18.23 5.25 2.01
N VAL A 74 -18.37 6.19 1.08
CA VAL A 74 -17.62 6.19 -0.19
C VAL A 74 -17.03 7.55 -0.43
N THR A 75 -15.72 7.58 -0.66
CA THR A 75 -14.96 8.78 -0.98
C THR A 75 -14.47 8.70 -2.42
N THR A 76 -14.60 9.76 -3.17
CA THR A 76 -14.06 9.87 -4.53
C THR A 76 -13.17 11.10 -4.63
N ILE A 77 -11.89 10.89 -4.93
CA ILE A 77 -10.88 11.92 -5.08
C ILE A 77 -10.54 12.07 -6.57
N PRO A 78 -10.84 13.20 -7.19
CA PRO A 78 -10.53 13.42 -8.60
C PRO A 78 -9.03 13.63 -8.81
N SER A 79 -8.52 13.16 -9.95
CA SER A 79 -7.10 13.31 -10.35
C SER A 79 -6.55 14.72 -10.15
N LYS A 80 -7.34 15.75 -10.45
CA LYS A 80 -6.92 17.15 -10.33
C LYS A 80 -6.55 17.54 -8.90
N LEU A 81 -7.25 17.04 -7.89
CA LEU A 81 -6.92 17.29 -6.49
C LEU A 81 -5.62 16.58 -6.14
N ILE A 82 -5.46 15.32 -6.57
CA ILE A 82 -4.25 14.54 -6.31
C ILE A 82 -3.03 15.22 -6.96
N VAL A 83 -3.13 15.60 -8.23
CA VAL A 83 -2.05 16.31 -8.94
C VAL A 83 -1.70 17.65 -8.29
N ALA A 84 -2.70 18.37 -7.78
CA ALA A 84 -2.48 19.65 -7.08
C ALA A 84 -1.73 19.49 -5.76
N MET A 85 -1.91 18.37 -5.07
CA MET A 85 -1.17 18.05 -3.84
C MET A 85 0.28 17.65 -4.12
N ALA A 86 0.58 17.19 -5.34
CA ALA A 86 1.87 16.61 -5.71
C ALA A 86 2.37 15.58 -4.67
N PRO A 87 1.61 14.51 -4.42
CA PRO A 87 1.95 13.52 -3.40
C PRO A 87 3.27 12.82 -3.75
N ARG A 88 4.08 12.56 -2.75
CA ARG A 88 5.40 11.92 -2.89
C ARG A 88 5.31 10.39 -2.93
N SER A 89 4.16 9.83 -2.51
CA SER A 89 3.91 8.39 -2.54
C SER A 89 2.42 8.09 -2.77
N ILE A 90 2.11 6.86 -3.15
CA ILE A 90 0.72 6.35 -3.16
C ILE A 90 0.08 6.48 -1.78
N ALA A 91 0.82 6.09 -0.75
CA ALA A 91 0.33 6.11 0.63
C ALA A 91 -0.07 7.51 1.10
N GLU A 92 0.67 8.54 0.71
CA GLU A 92 0.35 9.93 1.06
C GLU A 92 -1.02 10.36 0.51
N MET A 93 -1.41 9.88 -0.67
CA MET A 93 -2.75 10.12 -1.23
C MET A 93 -3.86 9.50 -0.40
N LEU A 94 -3.60 8.35 0.22
CA LEU A 94 -4.60 7.62 0.99
C LEU A 94 -5.05 8.37 2.25
N ARG A 95 -4.27 9.33 2.73
CA ARG A 95 -4.65 10.24 3.82
C ARG A 95 -5.88 11.10 3.51
N LEU A 96 -6.24 11.24 2.23
CA LEU A 96 -7.47 11.92 1.82
C LEU A 96 -8.74 11.13 2.12
N ILE A 97 -8.63 9.83 2.41
CA ILE A 97 -9.78 8.96 2.66
C ILE A 97 -10.09 8.96 4.16
N PRO A 98 -11.32 9.29 4.58
CA PRO A 98 -11.72 9.18 5.98
C PRO A 98 -11.49 7.76 6.52
N GLY A 99 -11.05 7.66 7.77
CA GLY A 99 -10.82 6.39 8.44
C GLY A 99 -9.48 5.71 8.11
N VAL A 100 -8.74 6.18 7.10
CA VAL A 100 -7.46 5.58 6.70
C VAL A 100 -6.30 6.16 7.52
N SER A 101 -5.56 5.29 8.20
CA SER A 101 -4.30 5.60 8.87
C SER A 101 -3.13 5.13 8.01
N VAL A 102 -2.10 5.96 7.85
CA VAL A 102 -0.97 5.72 6.95
C VAL A 102 0.36 5.91 7.67
N GLN A 103 1.31 5.02 7.41
CA GLN A 103 2.72 5.13 7.76
C GLN A 103 3.53 5.08 6.45
N ASP A 104 3.90 6.23 5.91
CA ASP A 104 4.59 6.38 4.62
C ASP A 104 6.00 6.99 4.73
N GLN A 105 6.64 6.84 5.89
CA GLN A 105 7.94 7.46 6.18
C GLN A 105 9.11 6.85 5.40
N ALA A 106 8.88 5.75 4.69
CA ALA A 106 9.93 5.01 3.99
C ALA A 106 10.39 5.64 2.65
N GLY A 107 9.72 6.68 2.17
CA GLY A 107 10.08 7.38 0.93
C GLY A 107 9.06 7.21 -0.19
N SER A 108 9.39 7.65 -1.39
CA SER A 108 8.50 7.72 -2.55
C SER A 108 7.96 6.36 -2.98
N GLY A 109 8.79 5.34 -2.97
CA GLY A 109 8.43 3.99 -3.32
C GLY A 109 7.77 3.18 -2.22
N GLY A 110 7.48 3.82 -1.11
CA GLY A 110 7.15 3.30 0.17
C GLY A 110 6.52 1.91 0.21
N ASN A 111 7.18 1.00 0.85
CA ASN A 111 6.56 -0.17 1.43
C ASN A 111 5.70 0.34 2.60
N ALA A 112 4.64 1.08 2.26
CA ALA A 112 3.84 1.79 3.22
C ALA A 112 2.90 0.84 3.95
N ASN A 113 2.76 1.09 5.23
CA ASN A 113 1.75 0.42 6.03
C ASN A 113 0.54 1.34 6.16
N PHE A 114 -0.62 0.84 5.79
CA PHE A 114 -1.87 1.59 5.95
C PHE A 114 -3.01 0.66 6.35
N THR A 115 -3.97 1.22 7.02
CA THR A 115 -5.14 0.50 7.52
C THR A 115 -6.33 1.42 7.67
N VAL A 116 -7.46 0.89 8.13
CA VAL A 116 -8.71 1.61 8.18
C VAL A 116 -9.49 1.31 9.45
N ARG A 117 -10.19 2.33 10.00
CA ARG A 117 -11.17 2.20 11.09
C ARG A 117 -10.65 1.42 12.29
N GLY A 118 -9.43 1.72 12.73
CA GLY A 118 -8.86 1.14 13.95
C GLY A 118 -8.37 -0.30 13.80
N LEU A 119 -8.40 -0.88 12.62
CA LEU A 119 -7.69 -2.14 12.35
C LEU A 119 -6.18 -1.89 12.48
N PRO A 120 -5.39 -2.84 12.99
CA PRO A 120 -3.97 -2.60 13.24
C PRO A 120 -3.20 -2.40 11.93
N VAL A 121 -2.17 -1.58 12.01
CA VAL A 121 -1.10 -1.54 11.02
C VAL A 121 -0.17 -2.70 11.35
N THR A 122 -0.10 -3.69 10.48
CA THR A 122 0.77 -4.84 10.67
C THR A 122 2.04 -4.70 9.86
N THR A 123 3.10 -5.35 10.29
CA THR A 123 4.31 -5.50 9.48
C THR A 123 3.97 -6.20 8.17
N GLY A 124 4.28 -5.59 7.06
CA GLY A 124 4.01 -6.15 5.74
C GLY A 124 2.81 -5.52 5.03
N GLY A 125 2.40 -4.31 5.42
CA GLY A 125 1.56 -3.47 4.59
C GLY A 125 0.13 -3.28 5.01
N ALA A 126 -0.82 -3.62 4.15
CA ALA A 126 -2.23 -3.31 4.30
C ALA A 126 -3.11 -4.56 4.13
N PRO A 127 -3.05 -5.52 5.05
CA PRO A 127 -3.71 -6.82 4.87
C PRO A 127 -5.24 -6.74 4.79
N PHE A 128 -5.85 -5.66 5.29
CA PHE A 128 -7.31 -5.50 5.34
C PHE A 128 -7.86 -4.57 4.27
N VAL A 129 -6.98 -3.97 3.47
CA VAL A 129 -7.33 -3.01 2.41
C VAL A 129 -6.84 -3.54 1.08
N GLN A 130 -7.72 -3.59 0.09
CA GLN A 130 -7.36 -4.00 -1.27
C GLN A 130 -7.20 -2.77 -2.17
N ILE A 131 -6.06 -2.68 -2.85
CA ILE A 131 -5.86 -1.73 -3.95
C ILE A 131 -6.23 -2.41 -5.26
N GLN A 132 -7.07 -1.75 -6.04
CA GLN A 132 -7.52 -2.18 -7.35
C GLN A 132 -7.14 -1.16 -8.43
N GLU A 133 -6.96 -1.66 -9.63
CA GLU A 133 -6.96 -0.88 -10.86
C GLU A 133 -8.13 -1.35 -11.73
N ASP A 134 -9.02 -0.42 -12.08
CA ASP A 134 -10.23 -0.67 -12.86
C ASP A 134 -11.13 -1.80 -12.31
N GLY A 135 -11.12 -1.96 -10.99
CA GLY A 135 -11.93 -2.92 -10.26
C GLY A 135 -11.31 -4.31 -10.07
N LEU A 136 -10.08 -4.54 -10.51
CA LEU A 136 -9.33 -5.78 -10.28
C LEU A 136 -8.11 -5.57 -9.39
N PRO A 137 -7.82 -6.45 -8.39
CA PRO A 137 -6.64 -6.36 -7.56
C PRO A 137 -5.36 -6.59 -8.37
N GLN A 138 -4.28 -5.87 -8.05
CA GLN A 138 -2.96 -6.14 -8.63
C GLN A 138 -2.37 -7.44 -8.10
N VAL A 139 -2.40 -7.60 -6.79
CA VAL A 139 -2.06 -8.83 -6.08
C VAL A 139 -3.13 -9.08 -5.02
N LEU A 140 -3.35 -10.33 -4.68
CA LEU A 140 -4.26 -10.73 -3.62
C LEU A 140 -3.49 -11.29 -2.42
N PHE A 141 -2.33 -11.86 -2.71
CA PHE A 141 -1.45 -12.52 -1.75
C PHE A 141 -0.06 -11.88 -1.83
N GLY A 142 0.57 -11.61 -0.72
CA GLY A 142 1.95 -11.12 -0.69
C GLY A 142 2.23 -10.01 0.32
N ASP A 143 1.30 -9.72 1.21
CA ASP A 143 1.44 -8.64 2.20
C ASP A 143 2.57 -8.87 3.21
N MET A 144 2.94 -10.11 3.52
CA MET A 144 4.06 -10.45 4.41
C MET A 144 5.43 -10.54 3.72
N ASN A 145 5.50 -10.30 2.42
CA ASN A 145 6.66 -10.64 1.63
C ASN A 145 7.37 -9.43 1.05
N PHE A 146 7.20 -8.25 1.65
CA PHE A 146 7.66 -6.97 1.11
C PHE A 146 7.15 -6.69 -0.32
N GLY A 147 5.99 -7.28 -0.66
CA GLY A 147 5.31 -7.12 -1.93
C GLY A 147 3.87 -6.71 -1.75
N ASN A 148 3.63 -5.67 -0.93
CA ASN A 148 2.30 -5.14 -0.61
C ASN A 148 1.53 -4.68 -1.85
N ASN A 149 0.24 -4.46 -1.70
CA ASN A 149 -0.61 -3.97 -2.78
C ASN A 149 -0.11 -2.65 -3.39
N ASP A 150 0.35 -1.70 -2.58
CA ASP A 150 0.90 -0.42 -3.02
C ASP A 150 2.25 -0.55 -3.75
N TYR A 151 3.01 -1.60 -3.47
CA TYR A 151 4.28 -1.89 -4.14
C TYR A 151 4.15 -2.04 -5.66
N TRP A 152 3.04 -2.62 -6.14
CA TRP A 152 2.78 -2.94 -7.55
C TRP A 152 1.93 -1.90 -8.28
N THR A 153 1.52 -0.85 -7.59
CA THR A 153 0.60 0.17 -8.09
C THR A 153 1.29 1.53 -8.12
N ARG A 154 1.10 2.26 -9.20
CA ARG A 154 1.51 3.66 -9.35
C ARG A 154 0.34 4.47 -9.87
N PHE A 155 0.16 5.67 -9.31
CA PHE A 155 -0.88 6.59 -9.74
C PHE A 155 -0.49 7.29 -11.04
N ASP A 156 -1.44 7.38 -11.96
CA ASP A 156 -1.35 8.19 -13.17
C ASP A 156 -2.18 9.47 -13.07
N VAL A 157 -1.72 10.53 -13.75
CA VAL A 157 -2.34 11.87 -13.69
C VAL A 157 -3.77 11.91 -14.22
N SER A 158 -4.19 10.92 -14.98
CA SER A 158 -5.54 10.79 -15.53
C SER A 158 -6.50 9.98 -14.68
N GLU A 159 -6.00 9.31 -13.65
CA GLU A 159 -6.79 8.41 -12.81
C GLU A 159 -7.59 9.15 -11.74
N GLN A 160 -8.72 8.58 -11.41
CA GLN A 160 -9.54 8.96 -10.27
C GLN A 160 -9.40 7.90 -9.18
N MET A 161 -9.26 8.30 -7.93
CA MET A 161 -9.27 7.37 -6.81
C MET A 161 -10.66 7.32 -6.18
N GLN A 162 -11.20 6.12 -6.01
CA GLN A 162 -12.46 5.89 -5.30
C GLN A 162 -12.26 4.83 -4.23
N ALA A 163 -12.72 5.11 -3.01
CA ALA A 163 -12.61 4.20 -1.88
C ALA A 163 -13.98 3.89 -1.29
N THR A 164 -14.23 2.60 -1.05
CA THR A 164 -15.37 2.11 -0.24
C THR A 164 -14.81 1.54 1.05
N VAL A 165 -15.20 2.13 2.17
CA VAL A 165 -14.69 1.78 3.50
C VAL A 165 -15.73 0.94 4.22
N GLY A 166 -15.35 -0.30 4.59
CA GLY A 166 -16.27 -1.27 5.20
C GLY A 166 -17.36 -1.77 4.26
N GLY A 167 -18.48 -2.15 4.81
CA GLY A 167 -19.70 -2.44 4.08
C GLY A 167 -19.59 -3.51 3.01
N SER A 168 -19.91 -3.13 1.78
CA SER A 168 -19.88 -4.01 0.61
C SER A 168 -18.47 -4.42 0.16
N ALA A 169 -17.42 -3.72 0.60
CA ALA A 169 -16.04 -4.16 0.37
C ALA A 169 -15.81 -5.61 0.84
N ALA A 170 -16.47 -6.00 1.92
CA ALA A 170 -16.38 -7.36 2.48
C ALA A 170 -16.92 -8.46 1.54
N THR A 171 -17.77 -8.13 0.58
CA THR A 171 -18.47 -9.11 -0.28
C THR A 171 -18.24 -8.91 -1.77
N LEU A 172 -18.00 -7.67 -2.20
CA LEU A 172 -17.80 -7.33 -3.62
C LEU A 172 -16.32 -7.18 -3.99
N ALA A 173 -15.42 -7.50 -3.04
CA ALA A 173 -13.99 -7.63 -3.29
C ALA A 173 -13.42 -8.82 -2.51
N ALA A 174 -12.39 -9.46 -3.04
CA ALA A 174 -11.78 -10.63 -2.41
C ALA A 174 -10.79 -10.20 -1.31
N GLY A 175 -10.88 -10.80 -0.12
CA GLY A 175 -9.92 -10.59 0.95
C GLY A 175 -9.76 -9.14 1.43
N ALA A 176 -10.79 -8.30 1.29
CA ALA A 176 -10.77 -6.87 1.61
C ALA A 176 -11.78 -6.49 2.70
N PRO A 177 -11.69 -7.07 3.90
CA PRO A 177 -12.72 -6.85 4.93
C PRO A 177 -12.75 -5.43 5.48
N GLY A 178 -11.70 -4.64 5.31
CA GLY A 178 -11.61 -3.27 5.79
C GLY A 178 -12.04 -2.22 4.78
N ALA A 179 -11.47 -2.24 3.58
CA ALA A 179 -11.75 -1.29 2.53
C ALA A 179 -11.27 -1.76 1.15
N VAL A 180 -11.82 -1.14 0.10
CA VAL A 180 -11.33 -1.22 -1.27
C VAL A 180 -10.98 0.18 -1.75
N ILE A 181 -9.79 0.34 -2.31
CA ILE A 181 -9.33 1.57 -2.94
C ILE A 181 -9.05 1.26 -4.41
N ASN A 182 -9.79 1.91 -5.30
CA ASN A 182 -9.76 1.62 -6.73
C ASN A 182 -9.27 2.84 -7.51
N PHE A 183 -8.22 2.65 -8.29
CA PHE A 183 -7.74 3.62 -9.27
C PHE A 183 -8.46 3.38 -10.60
N ILE A 184 -9.23 4.36 -11.04
CA ILE A 184 -10.13 4.26 -12.20
C ILE A 184 -9.50 5.03 -13.34
N SER A 185 -9.14 4.33 -14.40
CA SER A 185 -8.47 4.86 -15.58
C SER A 185 -9.42 5.71 -16.45
N ALA A 186 -8.89 6.75 -17.06
CA ALA A 186 -9.57 7.49 -18.10
C ALA A 186 -9.74 6.63 -19.36
N THR A 187 -10.82 6.86 -20.12
CA THR A 187 -11.20 6.00 -21.26
C THR A 187 -11.35 6.76 -22.59
N GLY A 188 -10.87 7.99 -22.67
CA GLY A 188 -10.85 8.78 -23.91
C GLY A 188 -12.22 9.18 -24.46
N ARG A 189 -13.20 9.45 -23.58
CA ARG A 189 -14.52 9.96 -24.03
C ARG A 189 -14.48 11.33 -24.67
N HIS A 190 -13.56 12.16 -24.19
CA HIS A 190 -13.31 13.53 -24.71
C HIS A 190 -11.88 13.62 -25.21
N LYS A 191 -11.69 14.39 -26.29
CA LYS A 191 -10.34 14.67 -26.75
C LYS A 191 -9.60 15.48 -25.70
N SER A 192 -8.48 14.99 -25.25
CA SER A 192 -7.59 15.63 -24.28
C SER A 192 -6.15 15.21 -24.50
N GLY A 193 -5.23 16.13 -24.28
CA GLY A 193 -3.80 15.86 -24.24
C GLY A 193 -3.16 16.73 -23.19
N GLU A 194 -2.30 16.13 -22.37
CA GLU A 194 -1.52 16.83 -21.35
C GLU A 194 -0.12 16.23 -21.27
N PHE A 195 0.88 17.08 -21.16
CA PHE A 195 2.26 16.72 -20.87
C PHE A 195 2.77 17.63 -19.76
N THR A 196 3.34 17.08 -18.71
CA THR A 196 3.91 17.82 -17.59
C THR A 196 5.36 17.41 -17.38
N LEU A 197 6.26 18.40 -17.31
CA LEU A 197 7.63 18.22 -16.84
C LEU A 197 7.76 18.84 -15.45
N SER A 198 8.22 18.07 -14.50
CA SER A 198 8.44 18.49 -13.11
C SER A 198 9.90 18.34 -12.71
N GLN A 199 10.40 19.29 -11.89
CA GLN A 199 11.76 19.29 -11.38
C GLN A 199 11.76 19.59 -9.89
N GLY A 200 12.40 18.71 -9.10
CA GLY A 200 12.70 18.96 -7.70
C GLY A 200 13.68 20.13 -7.52
N LEU A 201 13.35 21.04 -6.62
CA LEU A 201 14.20 22.16 -6.26
C LEU A 201 14.80 21.91 -4.87
N GLY A 202 16.04 21.46 -4.84
CA GLY A 202 16.74 21.09 -3.59
C GLY A 202 16.66 19.60 -3.25
N PHE A 203 16.06 18.79 -4.10
CA PHE A 203 16.13 17.33 -4.07
C PHE A 203 16.20 16.78 -5.51
N GLY A 204 16.66 15.56 -5.65
CA GLY A 204 17.01 15.00 -6.95
C GLY A 204 15.86 14.26 -7.61
N GLU A 205 14.91 14.99 -8.22
CA GLU A 205 13.85 14.38 -9.03
C GLU A 205 13.59 15.18 -10.31
N THR A 206 13.54 14.48 -11.42
CA THR A 206 12.97 14.96 -12.69
C THR A 206 11.91 13.99 -13.13
N LYS A 207 10.66 14.45 -13.27
CA LYS A 207 9.52 13.61 -13.66
C LYS A 207 8.81 14.18 -14.86
N ALA A 208 8.59 13.36 -15.87
CA ALA A 208 7.75 13.67 -17.01
C ALA A 208 6.49 12.82 -16.95
N THR A 209 5.32 13.44 -17.04
CA THR A 209 4.03 12.74 -17.11
C THR A 209 3.29 13.13 -18.37
N PHE A 210 2.51 12.23 -18.92
CA PHE A 210 1.65 12.53 -20.05
C PHE A 210 0.33 11.75 -19.95
N ALA A 211 -0.71 12.33 -20.55
CA ALA A 211 -1.99 11.69 -20.75
C ALA A 211 -2.60 12.19 -22.05
N VAL A 212 -3.01 11.28 -22.92
CA VAL A 212 -3.64 11.62 -24.20
C VAL A 212 -4.76 10.63 -24.52
N GLY A 213 -5.90 11.16 -24.96
CA GLY A 213 -7.02 10.32 -25.32
C GLY A 213 -8.09 11.05 -26.10
N GLY A 214 -9.03 10.31 -26.65
CA GLY A 214 -10.16 10.85 -27.36
C GLY A 214 -10.89 9.84 -28.24
N PRO A 215 -12.02 10.25 -28.82
CA PRO A 215 -12.69 9.46 -29.84
C PRO A 215 -11.81 9.31 -31.09
N ILE A 216 -11.66 8.09 -31.59
CA ILE A 216 -11.11 7.79 -32.91
C ILE A 216 -12.20 8.00 -33.98
N ASN A 217 -13.42 7.55 -33.66
CA ASN A 217 -14.62 7.73 -34.44
C ASN A 217 -15.87 7.61 -33.51
N SER A 218 -17.06 7.46 -34.06
CA SER A 218 -18.31 7.39 -33.28
C SER A 218 -18.43 6.16 -32.36
N THR A 219 -17.62 5.12 -32.54
CA THR A 219 -17.69 3.87 -31.79
C THR A 219 -16.38 3.48 -31.13
N TRP A 220 -15.26 4.06 -31.57
CA TRP A 220 -13.94 3.75 -31.01
C TRP A 220 -13.34 4.96 -30.30
N ARG A 221 -12.74 4.73 -29.15
CA ARG A 221 -11.98 5.71 -28.38
C ARG A 221 -10.77 5.06 -27.73
N TYR A 222 -9.80 5.86 -27.38
CA TYR A 222 -8.56 5.41 -26.73
C TYR A 222 -8.14 6.37 -25.64
N HIS A 223 -7.33 5.86 -24.72
CA HIS A 223 -6.58 6.65 -23.76
C HIS A 223 -5.21 6.00 -23.53
N ILE A 224 -4.17 6.83 -23.44
CA ILE A 224 -2.80 6.40 -23.13
C ILE A 224 -2.25 7.43 -22.14
N ASP A 225 -1.65 6.95 -21.06
CA ASP A 225 -1.01 7.78 -20.04
C ASP A 225 0.22 7.10 -19.46
N GLY A 226 0.99 7.86 -18.69
CA GLY A 226 2.15 7.32 -18.01
C GLY A 226 3.11 8.38 -17.52
N PHE A 227 4.20 7.92 -16.96
CA PHE A 227 5.28 8.77 -16.47
C PHE A 227 6.66 8.14 -16.71
N TYR A 228 7.67 9.00 -16.64
CA TYR A 228 9.07 8.66 -16.45
C TYR A 228 9.64 9.50 -15.33
N VAL A 229 10.38 8.88 -14.40
CA VAL A 229 11.05 9.54 -13.27
C VAL A 229 12.53 9.19 -13.25
N HIS A 230 13.38 10.16 -12.86
CA HIS A 230 14.82 9.97 -12.72
C HIS A 230 15.40 10.94 -11.71
N GLY A 231 16.20 10.44 -10.76
CA GLY A 231 16.85 11.28 -9.78
C GLY A 231 17.53 10.52 -8.64
N THR A 232 18.05 11.27 -7.68
CA THR A 232 18.63 10.69 -6.46
C THR A 232 17.59 10.39 -5.40
N GLY A 233 16.35 10.86 -5.59
CA GLY A 233 15.24 10.67 -4.68
C GLY A 233 15.00 11.84 -3.72
N LEU A 234 14.01 11.68 -2.84
CA LEU A 234 13.64 12.67 -1.81
C LEU A 234 14.78 12.89 -0.79
N ARG A 235 15.55 11.85 -0.51
CA ARG A 235 16.76 11.89 0.32
C ARG A 235 17.95 11.50 -0.52
N ASP A 236 18.89 12.39 -0.69
CA ASP A 236 20.04 12.18 -1.57
C ASP A 236 20.94 11.06 -1.09
N GLN A 237 20.87 9.91 -1.75
CA GLN A 237 21.71 8.75 -1.51
C GLN A 237 23.10 8.86 -2.16
N GLY A 238 23.38 9.95 -2.91
CA GLY A 238 24.64 10.12 -3.63
C GLY A 238 24.72 9.35 -4.96
N PHE A 239 23.66 8.65 -5.35
CA PHE A 239 23.52 7.94 -6.62
C PHE A 239 22.05 7.93 -7.07
N ILE A 240 21.78 7.52 -8.31
CA ILE A 240 20.43 7.48 -8.84
C ILE A 240 19.62 6.42 -8.07
N GLY A 241 18.74 6.88 -7.16
CA GLY A 241 17.85 6.07 -6.35
C GLY A 241 16.48 5.89 -6.99
N GLU A 242 16.01 6.88 -7.74
CA GLU A 242 14.76 6.84 -8.49
C GLU A 242 15.03 6.75 -9.98
N ASN A 243 14.48 5.76 -10.64
CA ASN A 243 14.57 5.63 -12.09
C ASN A 243 13.54 4.63 -12.60
N GLY A 244 12.51 5.12 -13.27
CA GLY A 244 11.47 4.23 -13.73
C GLY A 244 10.46 4.86 -14.65
N TYR A 245 9.51 4.03 -15.07
CA TYR A 245 8.40 4.47 -15.91
C TYR A 245 7.16 3.60 -15.69
N GLN A 246 6.02 4.19 -15.97
CA GLN A 246 4.77 3.49 -16.21
C GLN A 246 4.18 3.94 -17.55
N LEU A 247 3.64 3.00 -18.29
CA LEU A 247 2.83 3.23 -19.48
C LEU A 247 1.54 2.42 -19.33
N LYS A 248 0.40 3.11 -19.37
CA LYS A 248 -0.92 2.50 -19.40
C LYS A 248 -1.66 2.91 -20.66
N GLY A 249 -2.52 2.05 -21.15
CA GLY A 249 -3.34 2.39 -22.29
C GLY A 249 -4.56 1.50 -22.43
N ASN A 250 -5.62 2.07 -22.97
CA ASN A 250 -6.82 1.32 -23.30
C ASN A 250 -7.43 1.77 -24.64
N VAL A 251 -8.12 0.83 -25.26
CA VAL A 251 -8.94 1.06 -26.45
C VAL A 251 -10.32 0.49 -26.16
N THR A 252 -11.34 1.29 -26.38
CA THR A 252 -12.73 0.91 -26.13
C THR A 252 -13.54 0.99 -27.41
N HIS A 253 -14.30 -0.06 -27.68
CA HIS A 253 -15.28 -0.13 -28.75
C HIS A 253 -16.70 -0.13 -28.16
N ASP A 254 -17.49 0.90 -28.45
CA ASP A 254 -18.88 0.99 -28.04
C ASP A 254 -19.76 0.12 -28.98
N LEU A 255 -20.53 -0.77 -28.39
CA LEU A 255 -21.37 -1.72 -29.12
C LEU A 255 -22.60 -1.02 -29.75
N ALA A 256 -23.05 -1.53 -30.88
CA ALA A 256 -24.20 -1.01 -31.60
C ALA A 256 -25.47 -0.91 -30.70
N GLY A 257 -26.26 0.14 -30.87
CA GLY A 257 -27.49 0.38 -30.11
C GLY A 257 -27.27 0.74 -28.65
N HIS A 258 -26.09 1.26 -28.32
CA HIS A 258 -25.69 1.59 -26.94
C HIS A 258 -25.84 0.41 -25.96
N LYS A 259 -25.63 -0.80 -26.43
CA LYS A 259 -25.76 -2.04 -25.64
C LYS A 259 -24.53 -2.34 -24.77
N GLY A 260 -23.54 -1.47 -24.71
CA GLY A 260 -22.36 -1.65 -23.90
C GLY A 260 -21.07 -1.37 -24.66
N PHE A 261 -19.97 -1.97 -24.20
CA PHE A 261 -18.65 -1.79 -24.81
C PHE A 261 -17.77 -3.01 -24.59
N ILE A 262 -16.72 -3.10 -25.42
CA ILE A 262 -15.54 -3.95 -25.16
C ILE A 262 -14.35 -3.02 -25.00
N ARG A 263 -13.55 -3.23 -23.96
CA ARG A 263 -12.30 -2.50 -23.70
C ARG A 263 -11.14 -3.47 -23.61
N LEU A 264 -10.07 -3.18 -24.32
CA LEU A 264 -8.77 -3.82 -24.13
C LEU A 264 -7.84 -2.82 -23.45
N TYR A 265 -7.03 -3.28 -22.50
CA TYR A 265 -6.09 -2.44 -21.79
C TYR A 265 -4.78 -3.17 -21.51
N ALA A 266 -3.72 -2.37 -21.37
CA ALA A 266 -2.38 -2.86 -21.06
C ALA A 266 -1.68 -1.92 -20.10
N LYS A 267 -0.76 -2.47 -19.30
CA LYS A 267 0.13 -1.73 -18.41
C LYS A 267 1.54 -2.29 -18.51
N LEU A 268 2.52 -1.38 -18.55
CA LEU A 268 3.94 -1.66 -18.39
C LEU A 268 4.44 -0.79 -17.25
N LEU A 269 4.95 -1.39 -16.19
CA LEU A 269 5.58 -0.72 -15.07
C LEU A 269 6.97 -1.31 -14.86
N ASN A 270 7.98 -0.45 -14.80
CA ASN A 270 9.32 -0.78 -14.35
C ASN A 270 9.84 0.45 -13.60
N ASP A 271 9.75 0.41 -12.29
CA ASP A 271 9.97 1.58 -11.47
C ASP A 271 10.88 1.23 -10.29
N ARG A 272 11.88 2.06 -10.10
CA ARG A 272 12.86 1.92 -9.01
C ARG A 272 12.77 3.14 -8.13
N GLU A 273 12.55 2.92 -6.85
CA GLU A 273 12.34 3.98 -5.87
C GLU A 273 13.11 3.71 -4.58
N GLU A 274 13.65 4.77 -3.98
CA GLU A 274 14.40 4.66 -2.74
C GLU A 274 13.53 4.15 -1.57
N TYR A 275 14.19 3.48 -0.61
CA TYR A 275 13.60 3.07 0.65
C TYR A 275 14.45 3.57 1.82
N ASN A 276 13.84 4.30 2.75
CA ASN A 276 14.48 4.86 3.93
C ASN A 276 13.82 4.32 5.21
N ALA A 277 14.58 3.53 5.96
CA ALA A 277 14.07 2.84 7.14
C ALA A 277 14.21 3.64 8.46
N GLY A 278 14.62 4.90 8.41
CA GLY A 278 14.71 5.74 9.59
C GLY A 278 16.12 6.14 10.00
N GLY A 279 16.23 6.71 11.19
CA GLY A 279 17.49 7.24 11.74
C GLY A 279 17.33 7.73 13.18
N PRO A 280 18.42 8.27 13.78
CA PRO A 280 18.38 8.79 15.15
C PRO A 280 17.70 10.16 15.24
N VAL A 281 16.97 10.38 16.33
CA VAL A 281 16.55 11.69 16.81
C VAL A 281 16.98 11.89 18.26
N SER A 282 17.23 13.13 18.65
CA SER A 282 17.31 13.48 20.06
C SER A 282 15.90 13.64 20.61
N ALA A 283 15.60 13.01 21.74
CA ALA A 283 14.28 13.07 22.35
C ALA A 283 14.40 12.97 23.87
N ALA A 284 13.36 13.40 24.56
CA ALA A 284 13.09 13.03 25.94
C ALA A 284 11.88 12.08 25.97
N GLY A 285 11.69 11.38 27.07
CA GLY A 285 10.53 10.50 27.26
C GLY A 285 10.20 10.33 28.74
N ASN A 286 8.98 9.93 29.01
CA ASN A 286 8.48 9.61 30.34
C ASN A 286 8.20 8.12 30.52
N GLY A 287 8.84 7.26 29.73
CA GLY A 287 8.70 5.80 29.71
C GLY A 287 7.99 5.29 28.48
N ASP A 288 6.78 5.73 28.21
CA ASP A 288 5.94 5.29 27.08
C ASP A 288 5.68 6.37 26.03
N THR A 289 6.13 7.62 26.25
CA THR A 289 5.83 8.74 25.35
C THR A 289 7.08 9.55 25.04
N LEU A 290 7.33 9.79 23.74
CA LEU A 290 8.36 10.72 23.27
C LEU A 290 7.93 12.18 23.49
N SER A 291 8.89 13.00 23.85
CA SER A 291 8.73 14.45 23.94
C SER A 291 10.01 15.17 23.51
N ASN A 292 9.92 16.48 23.26
CA ASN A 292 11.06 17.33 22.89
C ASN A 292 11.91 16.73 21.74
N ILE A 293 11.24 16.20 20.71
CA ILE A 293 11.92 15.58 19.58
C ILE A 293 12.64 16.65 18.78
N SER A 294 13.91 16.41 18.50
CA SER A 294 14.75 17.30 17.71
C SER A 294 15.75 16.51 16.88
N VAL A 295 16.33 17.19 15.91
CA VAL A 295 17.38 16.61 15.04
C VAL A 295 18.55 16.16 15.89
N TYR A 296 19.04 14.94 15.65
CA TYR A 296 20.28 14.46 16.26
C TYR A 296 21.47 15.19 15.66
N PRO A 297 22.46 15.68 16.47
CA PRO A 297 23.64 16.35 15.94
C PRO A 297 24.41 15.48 14.94
N GLY A 298 24.53 15.98 13.70
CA GLY A 298 25.21 15.26 12.61
C GLY A 298 24.32 14.31 11.80
N PHE A 299 23.04 14.16 12.15
CA PHE A 299 22.10 13.35 11.38
C PHE A 299 20.68 13.96 11.40
N ASP A 300 20.27 14.62 10.32
CA ASP A 300 18.87 15.05 10.17
C ASP A 300 18.06 13.91 9.56
N VAL A 301 17.20 13.29 10.33
CA VAL A 301 16.38 12.13 9.89
C VAL A 301 15.39 12.46 8.76
N ARG A 302 15.12 13.75 8.51
CA ARG A 302 14.28 14.20 7.37
C ARG A 302 15.00 14.10 6.03
N THR A 303 16.32 14.16 6.02
CA THR A 303 17.18 14.18 4.81
C THR A 303 18.29 13.13 4.85
N GLY A 304 18.59 12.58 6.02
CA GLY A 304 19.62 11.57 6.23
C GLY A 304 19.22 10.21 5.64
N THR A 305 20.24 9.44 5.23
CA THR A 305 20.05 8.13 4.59
C THR A 305 20.89 7.06 5.28
N THR A 306 20.40 5.82 5.25
CA THR A 306 21.16 4.62 5.62
C THR A 306 21.81 3.95 4.41
N VAL A 307 21.48 4.40 3.21
CA VAL A 307 22.05 3.95 1.94
C VAL A 307 22.84 5.09 1.32
N GLY A 308 23.98 4.79 0.71
CA GLY A 308 24.85 5.77 0.08
C GLY A 308 25.87 5.14 -0.86
N ILE A 309 26.80 5.93 -1.38
CA ILE A 309 27.81 5.47 -2.36
C ILE A 309 28.71 4.33 -1.84
N TYR A 310 28.87 4.18 -0.52
CA TYR A 310 29.73 3.14 0.07
C TYR A 310 29.00 1.81 0.30
N ASN A 311 27.66 1.77 0.17
CA ASN A 311 26.86 0.56 0.31
C ASN A 311 25.76 0.45 -0.74
N GLN A 312 25.94 1.08 -1.91
CA GLN A 312 25.00 0.98 -3.04
C GLN A 312 24.86 -0.43 -3.62
N THR A 313 25.72 -1.36 -3.20
CA THR A 313 25.68 -2.77 -3.61
C THR A 313 25.57 -3.64 -2.37
N ILE A 314 24.58 -4.54 -2.40
CA ILE A 314 24.42 -5.61 -1.42
C ILE A 314 25.17 -6.83 -1.92
N THR A 315 26.13 -7.33 -1.15
CA THR A 315 26.64 -8.68 -1.34
C THR A 315 25.76 -9.63 -0.54
N TYR A 316 25.14 -10.58 -1.19
CA TYR A 316 24.31 -11.59 -0.55
C TYR A 316 24.85 -12.99 -0.79
N LEU A 317 24.61 -13.90 0.15
CA LEU A 317 24.91 -15.31 -0.01
C LEU A 317 23.67 -16.01 -0.55
N SER A 318 23.77 -16.64 -1.72
CA SER A 318 22.70 -17.52 -2.22
C SER A 318 22.47 -18.64 -1.22
N ASN A 319 21.27 -18.69 -0.66
CA ASN A 319 20.91 -19.65 0.38
C ASN A 319 20.79 -21.10 -0.12
N VAL A 320 20.84 -21.31 -1.43
CA VAL A 320 20.80 -22.63 -2.09
C VAL A 320 22.18 -23.08 -2.54
N SER A 321 22.88 -22.23 -3.32
CA SER A 321 24.16 -22.63 -3.92
C SER A 321 25.36 -22.37 -3.01
N GLY A 322 25.20 -21.55 -1.95
CA GLY A 322 26.31 -21.07 -1.13
C GLY A 322 27.28 -20.14 -1.87
N GLN A 323 26.89 -19.65 -3.04
CA GLN A 323 27.69 -18.71 -3.83
C GLN A 323 27.30 -17.28 -3.50
N PHE A 324 28.25 -16.36 -3.50
CA PHE A 324 27.98 -14.96 -3.35
C PHE A 324 27.46 -14.32 -4.63
N GLY A 325 26.41 -13.52 -4.51
CA GLY A 325 25.87 -12.67 -5.56
C GLY A 325 25.92 -11.20 -5.13
N GLN A 326 25.64 -10.33 -6.08
CA GLN A 326 25.52 -8.90 -5.85
C GLN A 326 24.18 -8.39 -6.35
N ALA A 327 23.56 -7.50 -5.57
CA ALA A 327 22.33 -6.78 -5.91
C ALA A 327 22.54 -5.29 -5.65
N ARG A 328 21.74 -4.46 -6.30
CA ARG A 328 21.74 -3.04 -6.03
C ARG A 328 20.94 -2.75 -4.76
N ASN A 329 21.44 -1.85 -3.93
CA ASN A 329 20.77 -1.37 -2.72
C ASN A 329 19.98 -0.09 -3.07
N ASP A 330 18.91 -0.22 -3.83
CA ASP A 330 18.15 0.87 -4.43
C ASP A 330 16.67 0.87 -4.05
N GLY A 331 16.32 0.23 -2.94
CA GLY A 331 14.96 0.27 -2.41
C GLY A 331 14.02 -0.75 -3.04
N ILE A 332 12.90 -0.29 -3.58
CA ILE A 332 11.87 -1.11 -4.22
C ILE A 332 11.94 -1.01 -5.74
N HIS A 333 11.80 -2.15 -6.39
CA HIS A 333 11.86 -2.24 -7.83
C HIS A 333 10.79 -3.18 -8.38
N PRO A 334 9.52 -2.72 -8.48
CA PRO A 334 8.45 -3.48 -9.13
C PRO A 334 8.60 -3.51 -10.63
N HIS A 335 8.24 -4.65 -11.20
CA HIS A 335 8.11 -4.85 -12.63
C HIS A 335 6.76 -5.53 -12.90
N VAL A 336 5.87 -4.87 -13.64
CA VAL A 336 4.51 -5.36 -13.95
C VAL A 336 4.22 -5.17 -15.42
N ASP A 337 4.00 -6.28 -16.13
CA ASP A 337 3.47 -6.31 -17.50
C ASP A 337 2.08 -6.93 -17.45
N SER A 338 1.05 -6.19 -17.81
CA SER A 338 -0.33 -6.68 -17.78
C SER A 338 -1.06 -6.46 -19.10
N LEU A 339 -1.94 -7.39 -19.40
CA LEU A 339 -2.90 -7.28 -20.50
C LEU A 339 -4.28 -7.71 -19.99
N GLY A 340 -5.30 -6.94 -20.30
CA GLY A 340 -6.65 -7.23 -19.85
C GLY A 340 -7.74 -6.84 -20.84
N ALA A 341 -8.94 -7.29 -20.54
CA ALA A 341 -10.15 -7.02 -21.29
C ALA A 341 -11.33 -6.80 -20.35
N GLU A 342 -12.26 -5.93 -20.75
CA GLU A 342 -13.54 -5.72 -20.07
C GLU A 342 -14.65 -5.79 -21.12
N LEU A 343 -15.69 -6.58 -20.85
CA LEU A 343 -16.92 -6.62 -21.60
C LEU A 343 -18.05 -6.13 -20.70
N TYR A 344 -18.66 -5.02 -21.05
CA TYR A 344 -19.93 -4.61 -20.49
C TYR A 344 -21.02 -4.73 -21.57
N TYR A 345 -22.05 -5.52 -21.32
CA TYR A 345 -23.08 -5.80 -22.30
C TYR A 345 -24.47 -5.84 -21.69
N VAL A 346 -25.44 -5.18 -22.35
CA VAL A 346 -26.85 -5.13 -21.95
C VAL A 346 -27.67 -5.84 -23.04
N PRO A 347 -27.84 -7.18 -22.96
CA PRO A 347 -28.58 -7.95 -23.97
C PRO A 347 -30.07 -7.56 -24.02
N THR A 348 -30.69 -7.30 -22.87
CA THR A 348 -32.07 -6.82 -22.72
C THR A 348 -32.09 -5.52 -21.93
N GLY A 349 -33.23 -4.81 -21.91
CA GLY A 349 -33.30 -3.53 -21.16
C GLY A 349 -33.08 -3.63 -19.65
N ASN A 350 -33.11 -4.82 -19.08
CA ASN A 350 -33.02 -5.06 -17.64
C ASN A 350 -31.75 -5.83 -17.22
N LEU A 351 -31.24 -6.71 -18.09
CA LEU A 351 -30.09 -7.58 -17.81
C LEU A 351 -28.81 -6.93 -18.29
N SER A 352 -27.80 -6.87 -17.45
CA SER A 352 -26.42 -6.51 -17.81
C SER A 352 -25.44 -7.62 -17.43
N VAL A 353 -24.39 -7.73 -18.22
CA VAL A 353 -23.22 -8.61 -18.03
C VAL A 353 -22.01 -7.71 -17.93
N ASP A 354 -21.15 -7.93 -16.94
CA ASP A 354 -19.86 -7.27 -16.79
C ASP A 354 -18.80 -8.35 -16.54
N ASP A 355 -17.84 -8.46 -17.44
CA ASP A 355 -16.76 -9.44 -17.36
C ASP A 355 -15.42 -8.71 -17.46
N LYS A 356 -14.60 -8.83 -16.44
CA LYS A 356 -13.27 -8.22 -16.35
C LYS A 356 -12.23 -9.32 -16.25
N PHE A 357 -11.23 -9.25 -17.10
CA PHE A 357 -10.16 -10.22 -17.17
C PHE A 357 -8.81 -9.52 -17.24
N ARG A 358 -7.81 -10.03 -16.52
CA ARG A 358 -6.43 -9.59 -16.63
C ARG A 358 -5.45 -10.73 -16.38
N VAL A 359 -4.37 -10.77 -17.17
CA VAL A 359 -3.18 -11.56 -16.93
C VAL A 359 -2.01 -10.62 -16.69
N SER A 360 -1.22 -10.90 -15.66
CA SER A 360 -0.08 -10.08 -15.27
C SER A 360 1.15 -10.93 -15.05
N LYS A 361 2.28 -10.50 -15.63
CA LYS A 361 3.62 -10.95 -15.24
C LYS A 361 4.14 -9.92 -14.24
N ILE A 362 4.44 -10.37 -13.04
CA ILE A 362 4.86 -9.52 -11.92
C ILE A 362 6.14 -10.10 -11.33
N SER A 363 7.14 -9.27 -11.13
CA SER A 363 8.38 -9.60 -10.44
C SER A 363 8.98 -8.33 -9.83
N GLY A 364 9.97 -8.46 -8.95
CA GLY A 364 10.62 -7.29 -8.39
C GLY A 364 11.65 -7.64 -7.34
N THR A 365 12.25 -6.60 -6.77
CA THR A 365 13.19 -6.74 -5.65
C THR A 365 12.85 -5.75 -4.55
N PHE A 366 13.13 -6.14 -3.32
CA PHE A 366 13.12 -5.26 -2.17
C PHE A 366 14.52 -5.28 -1.57
N ALA A 367 15.20 -4.13 -1.60
CA ALA A 367 16.52 -3.94 -1.06
C ALA A 367 16.47 -2.82 -0.01
N ALA A 368 16.67 -3.15 1.26
CA ALA A 368 16.51 -2.19 2.33
C ALA A 368 17.55 -2.37 3.43
N GLN A 369 17.78 -1.29 4.14
CA GLN A 369 18.63 -1.26 5.31
C GLN A 369 17.85 -0.76 6.52
N PHE A 370 17.29 -1.70 7.27
CA PHE A 370 16.50 -1.41 8.46
C PHE A 370 17.39 -0.85 9.56
N PHE A 371 17.01 0.31 10.07
CA PHE A 371 17.78 1.03 11.08
C PHE A 371 17.69 0.37 12.45
N GLY A 372 18.86 0.14 13.07
CA GLY A 372 18.97 -0.31 14.45
C GLY A 372 19.97 0.57 15.21
N LEU A 373 19.49 1.35 16.17
CA LEU A 373 20.37 2.24 16.95
C LEU A 373 21.31 1.42 17.84
N GLY A 374 22.60 1.65 17.69
CA GLY A 374 23.66 1.07 18.51
C GLY A 374 24.74 2.10 18.84
N ASN A 375 25.73 1.69 19.61
CA ASN A 375 26.91 2.48 19.88
C ASN A 375 28.15 1.58 19.99
N THR A 376 29.34 2.15 19.78
CA THR A 376 30.60 1.41 19.82
C THR A 376 30.89 0.83 21.20
N ALA A 377 30.47 1.49 22.28
CA ALA A 377 30.68 0.98 23.64
C ALA A 377 29.92 -0.32 23.93
N SER A 378 28.77 -0.52 23.28
CA SER A 378 28.00 -1.79 23.41
C SER A 378 28.57 -2.91 22.52
N VAL A 379 29.34 -2.57 21.49
CA VAL A 379 29.92 -3.54 20.55
C VAL A 379 31.31 -3.99 21.01
N ILE A 380 32.14 -3.05 21.50
CA ILE A 380 33.49 -3.39 22.04
C ILE A 380 33.32 -4.24 23.31
N GLY A 381 34.03 -5.35 23.37
CA GLY A 381 33.96 -6.34 24.43
C GLY A 381 32.85 -7.38 24.23
N SER A 382 31.94 -7.20 23.29
CA SER A 382 30.95 -8.22 22.93
C SER A 382 31.57 -9.37 22.14
N THR A 383 30.85 -10.50 22.03
CA THR A 383 31.30 -11.65 21.22
C THR A 383 30.63 -11.62 19.87
N VAL A 384 31.41 -11.56 18.80
CA VAL A 384 30.96 -11.67 17.40
C VAL A 384 31.74 -12.79 16.73
N ASN A 385 31.04 -13.71 16.09
CA ASN A 385 31.61 -14.86 15.38
C ASN A 385 32.62 -15.68 16.23
N GLY A 386 32.32 -15.83 17.54
CA GLY A 386 33.13 -16.57 18.51
C GLY A 386 34.38 -15.82 19.00
N GLN A 387 34.54 -14.54 18.65
CA GLN A 387 35.67 -13.71 19.04
C GLN A 387 35.24 -12.47 19.81
N THR A 388 36.06 -12.02 20.79
CA THR A 388 35.80 -10.78 21.52
C THR A 388 36.19 -9.56 20.66
N VAL A 389 35.27 -8.64 20.44
CA VAL A 389 35.54 -7.39 19.70
C VAL A 389 36.43 -6.48 20.49
N GLY A 390 37.54 -6.08 19.89
CA GLY A 390 38.52 -5.14 20.46
C GLY A 390 38.42 -3.73 19.92
N GLN A 391 38.01 -3.59 18.63
CA GLN A 391 37.99 -2.30 17.96
C GLN A 391 36.90 -2.27 16.87
N VAL A 392 36.34 -1.07 16.64
CA VAL A 392 35.49 -0.74 15.49
C VAL A 392 36.24 0.22 14.59
N VAL A 393 36.31 -0.06 13.30
CA VAL A 393 37.03 0.75 12.31
C VAL A 393 36.18 1.00 11.08
N TYR A 394 36.46 2.08 10.35
CA TYR A 394 35.82 2.27 9.02
C TYR A 394 36.31 1.22 8.03
N ALA A 395 35.37 0.52 7.40
CA ALA A 395 35.66 -0.54 6.45
C ALA A 395 36.18 -0.02 5.10
N GLY A 396 35.76 1.17 4.71
CA GLY A 396 36.10 1.76 3.40
C GLY A 396 35.87 3.27 3.37
N GLY A 397 36.06 3.87 2.19
CA GLY A 397 35.91 5.31 2.01
C GLY A 397 37.07 6.15 2.54
N PRO A 398 36.89 7.47 2.73
CA PRO A 398 37.98 8.38 3.08
C PRO A 398 38.58 8.13 4.45
N ASN A 399 37.86 7.44 5.34
CA ASN A 399 38.34 7.14 6.72
C ASN A 399 38.78 5.68 6.89
N ALA A 400 38.93 4.91 5.82
CA ALA A 400 39.24 3.48 5.86
C ALA A 400 40.38 3.16 6.86
N GLY A 401 40.15 2.18 7.74
CA GLY A 401 41.11 1.73 8.77
C GLY A 401 41.20 2.63 10.01
N GLN A 402 40.59 3.81 10.01
CA GLN A 402 40.57 4.67 11.21
C GLN A 402 39.58 4.11 12.25
N ALA A 403 39.88 4.26 13.53
CA ALA A 403 38.98 3.87 14.60
C ALA A 403 37.74 4.73 14.62
N TYR A 404 36.59 4.07 14.79
CA TYR A 404 35.31 4.72 14.98
C TYR A 404 34.86 4.63 16.43
N ASN A 405 34.37 5.75 16.95
CA ASN A 405 33.84 5.82 18.30
C ASN A 405 32.59 6.73 18.29
N GLY A 406 31.40 6.17 18.45
CA GLY A 406 30.19 6.93 18.41
C GLY A 406 28.95 6.03 18.28
N LEU A 407 27.83 6.68 17.96
CA LEU A 407 26.60 5.96 17.60
C LEU A 407 26.78 5.29 16.24
N LEU A 408 26.20 4.11 16.09
CA LEU A 408 26.22 3.34 14.85
C LEU A 408 24.85 2.82 14.51
N ASN A 409 24.65 2.52 13.24
CA ASN A 409 23.54 1.75 12.75
C ASN A 409 23.92 0.26 12.76
N ASN A 410 23.34 -0.48 13.70
CA ASN A 410 23.38 -1.95 13.73
C ASN A 410 22.18 -2.46 12.92
N SER A 411 22.32 -2.43 11.60
CA SER A 411 21.24 -2.64 10.68
C SER A 411 21.03 -4.09 10.28
N THR A 412 19.80 -4.40 9.89
CA THR A 412 19.54 -5.52 9.01
C THR A 412 19.50 -5.02 7.57
N GLN A 413 20.44 -5.48 6.76
CA GLN A 413 20.42 -5.29 5.32
C GLN A 413 19.70 -6.46 4.69
N ILE A 414 18.51 -6.22 4.14
CA ILE A 414 17.75 -7.28 3.50
C ILE A 414 17.75 -7.12 1.98
N TYR A 415 17.88 -8.25 1.29
CA TYR A 415 17.60 -8.39 -0.13
C TYR A 415 16.57 -9.48 -0.30
N THR A 416 15.39 -9.11 -0.77
CA THR A 416 14.32 -10.04 -1.16
C THR A 416 14.17 -10.01 -2.67
N ASN A 417 14.25 -11.17 -3.30
CA ASN A 417 13.98 -11.32 -4.72
C ASN A 417 12.60 -11.97 -4.91
N MET A 418 11.68 -11.23 -5.47
CA MET A 418 10.34 -11.68 -5.86
C MET A 418 10.41 -12.14 -7.32
N HIS A 419 10.82 -13.39 -7.53
CA HIS A 419 11.07 -13.97 -8.86
C HIS A 419 9.80 -14.00 -9.71
N ASN A 420 8.68 -14.33 -9.09
CA ASN A 420 7.38 -14.40 -9.76
C ASN A 420 6.22 -14.17 -8.77
N MET A 421 5.45 -13.12 -9.03
CA MET A 421 4.18 -12.79 -8.36
C MET A 421 3.03 -12.71 -9.38
N GLY A 422 3.25 -13.26 -10.58
CA GLY A 422 2.32 -13.19 -11.70
C GLY A 422 0.99 -13.87 -11.41
N ASN A 423 -0.05 -13.35 -12.05
CA ASN A 423 -1.41 -13.81 -11.79
C ASN A 423 -2.31 -13.75 -13.02
N VAL A 424 -3.42 -14.47 -12.90
CA VAL A 424 -4.58 -14.39 -13.78
C VAL A 424 -5.78 -14.08 -12.88
N VAL A 425 -6.54 -13.07 -13.24
CA VAL A 425 -7.74 -12.66 -12.51
C VAL A 425 -8.92 -12.46 -13.46
N ASN A 426 -10.10 -12.90 -13.04
CA ASN A 426 -11.35 -12.68 -13.73
C ASN A 426 -12.48 -12.40 -12.74
N ASP A 427 -13.34 -11.45 -13.04
CA ASP A 427 -14.56 -11.16 -12.31
C ASP A 427 -15.73 -11.05 -13.29
N LEU A 428 -16.55 -12.09 -13.35
CA LEU A 428 -17.74 -12.15 -14.17
C LEU A 428 -18.97 -11.88 -13.30
N SER A 429 -19.76 -10.87 -13.64
CA SER A 429 -21.00 -10.54 -12.96
C SER A 429 -22.18 -10.37 -13.92
N LEU A 430 -23.35 -10.70 -13.41
CA LEU A 430 -24.65 -10.53 -14.05
C LEU A 430 -25.52 -9.70 -13.12
N GLN A 431 -26.34 -8.80 -13.68
CA GLN A 431 -27.30 -8.02 -12.92
C GLN A 431 -28.61 -7.88 -13.70
N ASP A 432 -29.72 -8.05 -13.01
CA ASP A 432 -31.06 -7.86 -13.58
C ASP A 432 -31.92 -6.99 -12.67
N HIS A 433 -32.91 -6.31 -13.28
CA HIS A 433 -33.80 -5.38 -12.61
C HIS A 433 -35.24 -5.74 -12.86
N TRP A 434 -36.05 -5.80 -11.81
CA TRP A 434 -37.49 -6.05 -11.89
C TRP A 434 -38.27 -4.93 -11.22
N ARG A 435 -39.31 -4.48 -11.86
CA ARG A 435 -40.34 -3.65 -11.21
C ARG A 435 -41.41 -4.55 -10.63
N THR A 436 -41.59 -4.48 -9.33
CA THR A 436 -42.61 -5.20 -8.59
C THR A 436 -43.69 -4.23 -8.13
N PRO A 437 -44.88 -4.68 -7.71
CA PRO A 437 -45.91 -3.82 -7.09
C PRO A 437 -45.39 -3.09 -5.83
N TYR A 438 -44.32 -3.60 -5.21
CA TYR A 438 -43.76 -3.10 -3.98
C TYR A 438 -42.42 -2.35 -4.18
N GLY A 439 -42.04 -2.01 -5.42
CA GLY A 439 -40.84 -1.27 -5.72
C GLY A 439 -39.91 -1.94 -6.75
N LYS A 440 -38.69 -1.37 -6.90
CA LYS A 440 -37.65 -1.87 -7.80
C LYS A 440 -36.77 -2.89 -7.07
N LEU A 441 -36.69 -4.12 -7.57
CA LEU A 441 -35.75 -5.14 -7.13
C LEU A 441 -34.61 -5.22 -8.14
N THR A 442 -33.38 -5.17 -7.65
CA THR A 442 -32.14 -5.43 -8.42
C THR A 442 -31.48 -6.65 -7.81
N ALA A 443 -31.21 -7.67 -8.59
CA ALA A 443 -30.39 -8.80 -8.18
C ALA A 443 -29.14 -8.87 -9.06
N GLY A 444 -28.00 -8.97 -8.42
CA GLY A 444 -26.70 -9.19 -9.03
C GLY A 444 -26.05 -10.44 -8.47
N GLY A 445 -25.20 -11.08 -9.25
CA GLY A 445 -24.39 -12.19 -8.79
C GLY A 445 -23.24 -12.42 -9.75
N GLY A 446 -22.17 -13.03 -9.26
CA GLY A 446 -20.98 -13.24 -10.05
C GLY A 446 -20.09 -14.33 -9.49
N ILE A 447 -18.98 -14.50 -10.17
CA ILE A 447 -17.89 -15.37 -9.75
C ILE A 447 -16.57 -14.65 -9.97
N PHE A 448 -15.84 -14.46 -8.90
CA PHE A 448 -14.45 -14.00 -8.93
C PHE A 448 -13.51 -15.21 -8.96
N TYR A 449 -12.48 -15.12 -9.76
CA TYR A 449 -11.40 -16.10 -9.81
C TYR A 449 -10.06 -15.38 -9.87
N MET A 450 -9.11 -15.80 -9.05
CA MET A 450 -7.73 -15.38 -9.16
C MET A 450 -6.79 -16.55 -8.87
N SER A 451 -5.74 -16.69 -9.67
CA SER A 451 -4.63 -17.59 -9.43
C SER A 451 -3.34 -16.80 -9.47
N GLN A 452 -2.57 -16.85 -8.40
CA GLN A 452 -1.33 -16.10 -8.25
C GLN A 452 -0.18 -17.03 -7.84
N THR A 453 0.96 -16.88 -8.52
CA THR A 453 2.23 -17.48 -8.08
C THR A 453 2.88 -16.57 -7.04
N ILE A 454 3.54 -17.15 -6.04
CA ILE A 454 4.40 -16.45 -5.10
C ILE A 454 5.72 -17.22 -5.01
N ASP A 455 6.75 -16.73 -5.69
CA ASP A 455 8.10 -17.33 -5.77
C ASP A 455 9.12 -16.30 -5.30
N GLN A 456 9.71 -16.53 -4.13
CA GLN A 456 10.59 -15.57 -3.47
C GLN A 456 11.77 -16.23 -2.77
N SER A 457 12.86 -15.44 -2.64
CA SER A 457 13.99 -15.75 -1.75
C SER A 457 14.38 -14.52 -0.92
N TRP A 458 14.80 -14.75 0.32
CA TRP A 458 15.15 -13.71 1.30
C TRP A 458 16.58 -13.90 1.79
N HIS A 459 17.33 -12.80 1.86
CA HIS A 459 18.75 -12.76 2.23
C HIS A 459 19.01 -11.65 3.26
N PRO A 460 18.76 -11.91 4.56
CA PRO A 460 18.95 -10.93 5.62
C PRO A 460 20.37 -10.93 6.17
N ASN A 461 21.14 -9.89 5.90
CA ASN A 461 22.50 -9.71 6.42
C ASN A 461 22.51 -8.84 7.70
N ALA A 462 23.38 -9.16 8.63
CA ALA A 462 23.69 -8.30 9.76
C ALA A 462 24.84 -7.34 9.37
N GLN A 463 24.63 -6.02 9.47
CA GLN A 463 25.60 -5.02 9.03
C GLN A 463 25.73 -3.86 10.01
N LEU A 464 26.95 -3.31 10.08
CA LEU A 464 27.28 -2.13 10.89
C LEU A 464 27.67 -0.94 10.00
N GLN A 465 27.19 0.25 10.36
CA GLN A 465 27.48 1.49 9.67
C GLN A 465 27.68 2.66 10.63
N ALA A 466 28.50 3.62 10.22
CA ALA A 466 28.62 4.91 10.88
C ALA A 466 27.35 5.75 10.65
N LEU A 467 26.95 6.53 11.64
CA LEU A 467 25.90 7.52 11.51
C LEU A 467 26.49 8.85 11.05
N SER A 468 26.33 9.21 9.77
CA SER A 468 26.97 10.39 9.16
C SER A 468 26.01 11.30 8.38
N GLY A 469 24.72 11.16 8.56
CA GLY A 469 23.70 11.94 7.85
C GLY A 469 23.47 11.47 6.41
N THR A 470 24.45 11.62 5.54
CA THR A 470 24.42 11.12 4.15
C THR A 470 25.66 10.29 3.85
N ASN A 471 25.58 9.41 2.88
CA ASN A 471 26.67 8.52 2.47
C ASN A 471 27.35 7.80 3.64
N PRO A 472 26.59 7.01 4.43
CA PRO A 472 27.16 6.30 5.58
C PRO A 472 28.23 5.30 5.15
N GLN A 473 29.36 5.29 5.89
CA GLN A 473 30.45 4.33 5.68
C GLN A 473 30.18 3.07 6.50
N SER A 474 30.43 1.90 5.93
CA SER A 474 30.39 0.63 6.66
C SER A 474 31.49 0.58 7.73
N LEU A 475 31.25 -0.15 8.81
CA LEU A 475 32.15 -0.32 9.94
C LEU A 475 32.53 -1.78 10.09
N ASP A 476 33.83 -2.04 10.07
CA ASP A 476 34.37 -3.37 10.34
C ASP A 476 34.74 -3.54 11.82
N LEU A 477 34.70 -4.78 12.28
CA LEU A 477 35.08 -5.19 13.62
C LEU A 477 36.40 -5.93 13.61
N ILE A 478 37.28 -5.59 14.54
CA ILE A 478 38.55 -6.28 14.77
C ILE A 478 38.53 -6.85 16.17
N SER A 479 38.86 -8.13 16.31
CA SER A 479 38.92 -8.79 17.62
C SER A 479 40.09 -8.29 18.48
N THR A 480 40.07 -8.60 19.75
CA THR A 480 41.22 -8.36 20.68
C THR A 480 42.50 -9.07 20.26
N THR A 481 42.41 -10.09 19.39
CA THR A 481 43.57 -10.81 18.81
C THR A 481 43.98 -10.33 17.44
N GLY A 482 43.31 -9.28 16.89
CA GLY A 482 43.56 -8.74 15.56
C GLY A 482 42.85 -9.42 14.40
N GLN A 483 41.94 -10.37 14.68
CA GLN A 483 41.13 -11.03 13.66
C GLN A 483 40.05 -10.07 13.14
N LEU A 484 39.91 -9.95 11.81
CA LEU A 484 38.83 -9.21 11.16
C LEU A 484 37.53 -10.02 11.27
N LEU A 485 36.45 -9.44 11.82
CA LEU A 485 35.17 -10.12 12.16
C LEU A 485 34.00 -9.74 11.25
N SER A 486 34.27 -8.99 10.19
CA SER A 486 33.23 -8.54 9.25
C SER A 486 33.85 -8.30 7.88
N SER A 487 33.02 -8.17 6.87
CA SER A 487 33.41 -7.82 5.51
C SER A 487 32.59 -6.65 5.02
N ASN A 488 33.21 -5.48 4.89
CA ASN A 488 32.54 -4.23 4.53
C ASN A 488 31.31 -3.96 5.43
N GLY A 489 31.49 -4.15 6.74
CA GLY A 489 30.47 -3.98 7.75
C GLY A 489 29.55 -5.19 7.96
N VAL A 490 29.54 -6.16 7.06
CA VAL A 490 28.70 -7.36 7.20
C VAL A 490 29.36 -8.35 8.15
N THR A 491 28.74 -8.58 9.29
CA THR A 491 29.19 -9.54 10.31
C THR A 491 28.57 -10.93 10.10
N GLY A 492 27.46 -10.99 9.39
CA GLY A 492 26.76 -12.23 9.09
C GLY A 492 25.90 -12.16 7.84
N TYR A 493 26.02 -13.18 7.00
CA TYR A 493 25.24 -13.36 5.78
C TYR A 493 24.05 -14.27 6.06
N ASN A 494 22.83 -13.84 5.71
CA ASN A 494 21.59 -14.58 5.95
C ASN A 494 21.32 -14.87 7.43
N THR A 495 21.85 -14.11 8.37
CA THR A 495 21.74 -14.43 9.82
C THR A 495 20.96 -13.40 10.63
N ALA A 496 20.61 -12.24 10.02
CA ALA A 496 19.86 -11.22 10.72
C ALA A 496 18.42 -11.69 11.00
N TRP A 497 17.84 -11.23 12.09
CA TRP A 497 16.51 -11.58 12.58
C TRP A 497 16.30 -13.08 12.88
N GLY A 498 17.38 -13.88 12.87
CA GLY A 498 17.37 -15.34 13.11
C GLY A 498 17.36 -16.16 11.82
N ALA A 499 17.85 -17.37 11.92
CA ALA A 499 18.10 -18.24 10.77
C ALA A 499 16.86 -18.49 9.90
N SER A 500 15.67 -18.65 10.50
CA SER A 500 14.44 -18.94 9.76
C SER A 500 13.96 -17.79 8.87
N VAL A 501 14.57 -16.62 8.95
CA VAL A 501 14.28 -15.49 8.04
C VAL A 501 15.02 -15.62 6.71
N ASP A 502 16.16 -16.30 6.70
CA ASP A 502 16.79 -16.82 5.48
C ASP A 502 15.94 -17.95 4.93
N ARG A 503 15.22 -17.69 3.84
CA ARG A 503 14.19 -18.60 3.32
C ARG A 503 13.99 -18.46 1.83
N ARG A 504 13.31 -19.46 1.29
CA ARG A 504 12.71 -19.41 -0.05
C ARG A 504 11.42 -20.21 -0.07
N TYR A 505 10.54 -19.85 -0.95
CA TYR A 505 9.30 -20.57 -1.19
C TYR A 505 8.79 -20.32 -2.59
N ASN A 506 8.07 -21.32 -3.10
CA ASN A 506 7.35 -21.24 -4.36
C ASN A 506 5.99 -21.89 -4.15
N MET A 507 4.96 -21.07 -4.25
CA MET A 507 3.59 -21.52 -4.07
C MET A 507 2.66 -20.90 -5.11
N ASN A 508 1.55 -21.56 -5.34
CA ASN A 508 0.41 -21.03 -6.07
C ASN A 508 -0.77 -20.90 -5.11
N ALA A 509 -1.36 -19.72 -5.07
CA ALA A 509 -2.56 -19.43 -4.30
C ALA A 509 -3.70 -19.11 -5.26
N THR A 510 -4.84 -19.78 -5.10
CA THR A 510 -6.05 -19.54 -5.89
C THR A 510 -7.20 -19.15 -5.00
N ASP A 511 -8.06 -18.25 -5.49
CA ASP A 511 -9.35 -17.94 -4.91
C ASP A 511 -10.44 -18.11 -5.96
N THR A 512 -11.49 -18.84 -5.60
CA THR A 512 -12.71 -18.98 -6.40
C THR A 512 -13.88 -18.57 -5.54
N ALA A 513 -14.55 -17.49 -5.91
CA ALA A 513 -15.52 -16.89 -5.01
C ALA A 513 -16.81 -16.46 -5.72
N PRO A 514 -17.84 -17.30 -5.70
CA PRO A 514 -19.19 -16.90 -6.07
C PRO A 514 -19.78 -15.91 -5.07
N TYR A 515 -20.50 -14.90 -5.59
CA TYR A 515 -21.17 -13.90 -4.78
C TYR A 515 -22.55 -13.54 -5.33
N LEU A 516 -23.39 -13.01 -4.43
CA LEU A 516 -24.73 -12.53 -4.73
C LEU A 516 -24.96 -11.19 -4.03
N ASP A 517 -25.62 -10.27 -4.72
CA ASP A 517 -26.10 -8.98 -4.21
C ASP A 517 -27.57 -8.78 -4.53
N LEU A 518 -28.34 -8.29 -3.56
CA LEU A 518 -29.74 -7.93 -3.71
C LEU A 518 -29.97 -6.51 -3.22
N THR A 519 -30.65 -5.69 -4.01
CA THR A 519 -31.10 -4.36 -3.63
C THR A 519 -32.59 -4.23 -3.90
N TRP A 520 -33.35 -3.84 -2.88
CA TRP A 520 -34.78 -3.60 -2.97
C TRP A 520 -35.12 -2.16 -2.60
N GLY A 521 -35.52 -1.38 -3.60
CA GLY A 521 -36.00 0.00 -3.43
C GLY A 521 -37.51 0.07 -3.29
N ILE A 522 -38.00 0.57 -2.15
CA ILE A 522 -39.39 0.73 -1.78
C ILE A 522 -39.63 2.22 -1.47
N ASP A 523 -40.17 2.99 -2.36
CA ASP A 523 -40.36 4.44 -2.25
C ASP A 523 -39.02 5.13 -1.85
N ARG A 524 -38.91 5.57 -0.59
CA ARG A 524 -37.73 6.23 -0.02
C ARG A 524 -36.77 5.29 0.70
N LEU A 525 -37.16 4.04 0.90
CA LEU A 525 -36.37 3.02 1.58
C LEU A 525 -35.65 2.16 0.55
N GLN A 526 -34.38 1.91 0.78
CA GLN A 526 -33.57 0.94 0.05
C GLN A 526 -32.97 -0.06 1.02
N LEU A 527 -33.20 -1.33 0.77
CA LEU A 527 -32.61 -2.44 1.50
C LEU A 527 -31.58 -3.11 0.60
N GLN A 528 -30.41 -3.43 1.17
CA GLN A 528 -29.33 -4.11 0.47
C GLN A 528 -28.85 -5.31 1.27
N GLY A 529 -28.48 -6.39 0.57
CA GLY A 529 -27.87 -7.56 1.16
C GLY A 529 -26.94 -8.22 0.16
N SER A 530 -25.75 -8.61 0.60
CA SER A 530 -24.81 -9.35 -0.23
C SER A 530 -24.14 -10.47 0.56
N VAL A 531 -23.74 -11.50 -0.15
CA VAL A 531 -23.04 -12.67 0.39
C VAL A 531 -21.99 -13.13 -0.63
N ARG A 532 -20.85 -13.59 -0.12
CA ARG A 532 -19.76 -14.17 -0.89
C ARG A 532 -19.24 -15.40 -0.17
N GLN A 533 -18.95 -16.45 -0.93
CA GLN A 533 -18.22 -17.64 -0.47
C GLN A 533 -16.84 -17.62 -1.13
N ASP A 534 -15.78 -17.55 -0.34
CA ASP A 534 -14.40 -17.64 -0.85
C ASP A 534 -13.85 -19.04 -0.57
N ASP A 535 -13.30 -19.66 -1.59
CA ASP A 535 -12.66 -20.98 -1.55
C ASP A 535 -11.21 -20.83 -2.00
N TYR A 536 -10.32 -20.67 -1.03
CA TYR A 536 -8.87 -20.56 -1.24
C TYR A 536 -8.22 -21.92 -1.28
N ARG A 537 -7.25 -22.07 -2.18
CA ARG A 537 -6.35 -23.22 -2.21
C ARG A 537 -4.91 -22.74 -2.36
N VAL A 538 -4.02 -23.30 -1.54
CA VAL A 538 -2.58 -23.04 -1.57
C VAL A 538 -1.88 -24.36 -1.84
N THR A 539 -0.98 -24.37 -2.85
CA THR A 539 -0.14 -25.51 -3.18
C THR A 539 1.29 -25.05 -3.42
N GLY A 540 2.27 -25.88 -3.09
CA GLY A 540 3.67 -25.55 -3.30
C GLY A 540 4.56 -26.03 -2.17
N TRP A 541 5.57 -25.22 -1.82
CA TRP A 541 6.52 -25.53 -0.77
C TRP A 541 7.19 -24.27 -0.19
N ALA A 542 7.71 -24.40 1.02
CA ALA A 542 8.57 -23.44 1.69
C ALA A 542 9.75 -24.15 2.35
N GLU A 543 10.87 -23.48 2.49
CA GLU A 543 12.03 -23.94 3.25
C GLU A 543 12.84 -22.75 3.78
N SER A 544 13.58 -22.96 4.86
CA SER A 544 14.37 -21.92 5.52
C SER A 544 15.69 -22.46 6.02
N ALA A 545 16.58 -21.57 6.44
CA ALA A 545 17.71 -21.97 7.25
C ALA A 545 17.26 -22.33 8.68
N SER A 546 18.12 -23.03 9.41
CA SER A 546 17.96 -23.38 10.81
C SER A 546 19.22 -23.05 11.62
N ALA A 547 19.14 -23.20 12.92
CA ALA A 547 20.33 -23.09 13.78
C ALA A 547 21.42 -24.11 13.39
N ALA A 548 21.04 -25.28 12.89
CA ALA A 548 21.98 -26.32 12.47
C ALA A 548 22.78 -25.96 11.19
N THR A 549 22.23 -25.08 10.34
CA THR A 549 22.89 -24.60 9.12
C THR A 549 23.55 -23.22 9.30
N THR A 550 23.51 -22.65 10.52
CA THR A 550 24.22 -21.41 10.84
C THR A 550 25.65 -21.75 11.26
N GLN A 551 26.63 -21.23 10.55
CA GLN A 551 28.05 -21.52 10.70
C GLN A 551 28.87 -20.25 10.76
N VAL A 552 30.15 -20.38 11.12
CA VAL A 552 31.17 -19.33 11.05
C VAL A 552 32.29 -19.80 10.13
N GLY A 553 32.70 -18.91 9.22
CA GLY A 553 33.76 -19.23 8.26
C GLY A 553 34.51 -17.99 7.79
N TYR A 554 35.68 -18.23 7.18
CA TYR A 554 36.50 -17.19 6.60
C TYR A 554 36.07 -16.88 5.18
N LEU A 555 35.87 -15.60 4.87
CA LEU A 555 35.53 -15.12 3.54
C LEU A 555 36.78 -14.75 2.76
N SER A 556 37.17 -15.57 1.77
CA SER A 556 38.33 -15.36 0.93
C SER A 556 38.00 -15.50 -0.54
N GLY A 557 38.33 -14.47 -1.34
CA GLY A 557 38.07 -14.51 -2.79
C GLY A 557 36.59 -14.69 -3.16
N GLY A 558 35.68 -14.24 -2.33
CA GLY A 558 34.21 -14.40 -2.55
C GLY A 558 33.71 -15.83 -2.27
N MET A 559 34.45 -16.63 -1.52
CA MET A 559 34.09 -17.97 -1.07
C MET A 559 34.29 -18.14 0.42
N LEU A 560 33.53 -19.02 1.04
CA LEU A 560 33.65 -19.39 2.44
C LEU A 560 34.64 -20.56 2.62
N SER A 561 35.50 -20.44 3.61
CA SER A 561 36.53 -21.43 3.95
C SER A 561 36.52 -21.74 5.45
N ALA A 562 36.89 -22.94 5.82
CA ALA A 562 37.11 -23.31 7.23
C ALA A 562 38.38 -22.70 7.82
N THR A 563 39.28 -22.22 6.99
CA THR A 563 40.59 -21.68 7.42
C THR A 563 40.87 -20.33 6.79
N GLY A 564 41.56 -19.44 7.55
CA GLY A 564 41.96 -18.11 7.11
C GLY A 564 42.96 -17.48 8.08
N GLY A 565 43.55 -16.33 7.66
CA GLY A 565 44.44 -15.51 8.51
C GLY A 565 43.69 -14.34 9.16
N LEU A 566 44.40 -13.62 10.03
CA LEU A 566 43.83 -12.48 10.78
C LEU A 566 43.21 -11.39 9.90
N GLY A 567 43.76 -11.13 8.72
CA GLY A 567 43.23 -10.18 7.75
C GLY A 567 42.08 -10.72 6.86
N THR A 568 41.74 -12.02 6.99
CA THR A 568 40.62 -12.62 6.27
C THR A 568 39.35 -12.46 7.12
N PRO A 569 38.25 -11.87 6.60
CA PRO A 569 37.03 -11.70 7.37
C PRO A 569 36.48 -13.05 7.89
N LEU A 570 36.29 -13.12 9.19
CA LEU A 570 35.58 -14.21 9.86
C LEU A 570 34.12 -13.78 10.04
N VAL A 571 33.21 -14.42 9.34
CA VAL A 571 31.78 -14.05 9.31
C VAL A 571 30.89 -15.21 9.66
N SER A 572 29.72 -14.94 10.23
CA SER A 572 28.65 -15.93 10.32
C SER A 572 27.90 -16.01 8.99
N TYR A 573 27.28 -17.18 8.73
CA TYR A 573 26.44 -17.36 7.56
C TYR A 573 25.42 -18.48 7.78
N SER A 574 24.31 -18.40 7.09
CA SER A 574 23.28 -19.46 7.03
C SER A 574 22.99 -19.86 5.59
N THR A 575 22.60 -21.11 5.41
CA THR A 575 22.06 -21.65 4.17
C THR A 575 20.81 -22.46 4.47
N ILE A 576 19.99 -22.73 3.46
CA ILE A 576 18.76 -23.54 3.62
C ILE A 576 19.10 -24.88 4.25
N ASP A 577 18.30 -25.26 5.25
CA ASP A 577 18.31 -26.58 5.86
C ASP A 577 17.28 -27.46 5.14
N PRO A 578 17.70 -28.53 4.44
CA PRO A 578 16.77 -29.45 3.76
C PRO A 578 15.72 -30.08 4.69
N ASN A 579 16.00 -30.12 5.99
CA ASN A 579 15.05 -30.67 6.98
C ASN A 579 13.90 -29.71 7.30
N THR A 580 13.99 -28.45 6.84
CA THR A 580 12.91 -27.46 6.98
C THR A 580 11.95 -27.46 5.80
N TYR A 581 12.17 -28.34 4.81
CA TYR A 581 11.27 -28.41 3.66
C TYR A 581 9.84 -28.73 4.11
N GLU A 582 8.92 -27.86 3.76
CA GLU A 582 7.52 -27.91 4.13
C GLU A 582 6.66 -27.88 2.87
N PRO A 583 6.01 -29.00 2.51
CA PRO A 583 5.05 -29.00 1.42
C PRO A 583 3.81 -28.21 1.84
N LEU A 584 3.15 -27.59 0.88
CA LEU A 584 1.92 -26.83 1.06
C LEU A 584 0.83 -27.43 0.18
N ASP A 585 -0.25 -27.87 0.76
CA ASP A 585 -1.46 -28.32 0.06
C ASP A 585 -2.67 -28.24 1.02
N TYR A 586 -3.25 -27.04 1.08
CA TYR A 586 -4.39 -26.81 1.96
C TYR A 586 -5.43 -25.86 1.33
N GLY A 587 -6.64 -25.90 1.86
CA GLY A 587 -7.73 -25.01 1.51
C GLY A 587 -8.27 -24.25 2.71
N ILE A 588 -8.78 -23.06 2.48
CA ILE A 588 -9.48 -22.21 3.45
C ILE A 588 -10.79 -21.76 2.79
N SER A 589 -11.91 -22.09 3.41
CA SER A 589 -13.23 -21.68 2.92
C SER A 589 -13.93 -20.82 3.96
N TYR A 590 -14.48 -19.68 3.53
CA TYR A 590 -15.23 -18.81 4.44
C TYR A 590 -16.34 -18.05 3.73
N ARG A 591 -17.27 -17.53 4.52
CA ARG A 591 -18.38 -16.70 4.04
C ARG A 591 -18.27 -15.28 4.57
N SER A 592 -18.41 -14.34 3.66
CA SER A 592 -18.58 -12.92 3.96
C SER A 592 -20.03 -12.50 3.66
N TRP A 593 -20.53 -11.51 4.41
CA TRP A 593 -21.84 -10.95 4.17
C TRP A 593 -21.87 -9.47 4.52
N SER A 594 -22.78 -8.73 3.87
CA SER A 594 -23.07 -7.33 4.18
C SER A 594 -24.56 -7.09 4.04
N VAL A 595 -25.15 -6.38 5.01
CA VAL A 595 -26.55 -5.96 4.98
C VAL A 595 -26.66 -4.49 5.33
N GLY A 596 -27.48 -3.75 4.60
CA GLY A 596 -27.65 -2.32 4.79
C GLY A 596 -29.06 -1.85 4.48
N ALA A 597 -29.41 -0.70 5.06
CA ALA A 597 -30.63 0.02 4.77
C ALA A 597 -30.31 1.51 4.61
N LEU A 598 -30.93 2.14 3.62
CA LEU A 598 -30.86 3.58 3.38
C LEU A 598 -32.27 4.13 3.26
N TYR A 599 -32.51 5.27 3.91
CA TYR A 599 -33.76 5.99 3.81
C TYR A 599 -33.53 7.43 3.34
N MET A 600 -34.18 7.81 2.22
CA MET A 600 -34.18 9.17 1.69
C MET A 600 -35.17 10.03 2.49
N LEU A 601 -34.65 10.87 3.39
CA LEU A 601 -35.49 11.84 4.14
C LEU A 601 -36.15 12.83 3.19
N ASN A 602 -35.39 13.29 2.18
CA ASN A 602 -35.83 14.12 1.06
C ASN A 602 -34.88 13.92 -0.13
N SER A 603 -35.00 14.70 -1.19
CA SER A 603 -34.16 14.56 -2.41
C SER A 603 -32.67 14.86 -2.19
N SER A 604 -32.30 15.53 -1.08
CA SER A 604 -30.93 15.97 -0.77
C SER A 604 -30.37 15.42 0.54
N THR A 605 -31.13 14.54 1.22
CA THR A 605 -30.72 13.98 2.52
C THR A 605 -31.06 12.51 2.60
N SER A 606 -30.07 11.70 2.92
CA SER A 606 -30.26 10.28 3.24
C SER A 606 -29.66 9.92 4.60
N VAL A 607 -30.24 8.92 5.23
CA VAL A 607 -29.67 8.26 6.42
C VAL A 607 -29.50 6.78 6.12
N TYR A 608 -28.50 6.16 6.69
CA TYR A 608 -28.23 4.74 6.45
C TYR A 608 -27.67 4.02 7.68
N VAL A 609 -27.84 2.71 7.67
CA VAL A 609 -27.21 1.77 8.58
C VAL A 609 -26.70 0.57 7.79
N ARG A 610 -25.59 -0.01 8.21
CA ARG A 610 -25.00 -1.21 7.59
C ARG A 610 -24.26 -2.05 8.61
N ALA A 611 -24.24 -3.36 8.39
CA ALA A 611 -23.39 -4.30 9.09
C ALA A 611 -22.74 -5.24 8.09
N SER A 612 -21.49 -5.62 8.34
CA SER A 612 -20.73 -6.54 7.48
C SER A 612 -19.81 -7.44 8.29
N ARG A 613 -19.53 -8.60 7.70
CA ARG A 613 -18.52 -9.56 8.13
C ARG A 613 -17.70 -9.96 6.92
N GLY A 614 -16.41 -9.73 6.97
CA GLY A 614 -15.48 -10.13 5.92
C GLY A 614 -14.30 -10.93 6.45
N GLY A 615 -13.71 -11.77 5.61
CA GLY A 615 -12.55 -12.57 5.93
C GLY A 615 -11.30 -12.15 5.14
N LYS A 616 -10.13 -12.36 5.75
CA LYS A 616 -8.82 -12.26 5.12
C LYS A 616 -8.05 -13.54 5.39
N PRO A 617 -7.73 -14.36 4.38
CA PRO A 617 -6.90 -15.55 4.58
C PRO A 617 -5.43 -15.17 4.78
N ASN A 618 -4.78 -15.81 5.75
CA ASN A 618 -3.37 -15.64 6.10
C ASN A 618 -2.48 -16.60 5.31
N THR A 619 -2.60 -16.60 3.99
CA THR A 619 -1.97 -17.58 3.11
C THR A 619 -0.45 -17.56 3.19
N ASP A 620 0.14 -16.39 3.13
CA ASP A 620 1.58 -16.16 3.17
C ASP A 620 2.15 -16.19 4.60
N ARG A 621 1.39 -15.76 5.60
CA ARG A 621 1.80 -15.82 7.00
C ARG A 621 1.91 -17.24 7.53
N ASN A 622 1.07 -18.15 7.06
CA ASN A 622 1.08 -19.54 7.50
C ASN A 622 2.37 -20.29 7.11
N ILE A 623 3.00 -19.95 6.00
CA ILE A 623 4.26 -20.59 5.56
C ILE A 623 5.47 -20.20 6.42
N LEU A 624 5.35 -19.13 7.22
CA LEU A 624 6.47 -18.62 8.03
C LEU A 624 6.48 -19.18 9.45
N SER A 625 5.47 -19.94 9.84
CA SER A 625 5.17 -20.21 11.24
C SER A 625 5.12 -21.69 11.61
N GLY A 626 5.36 -22.62 10.68
CA GLY A 626 5.26 -24.06 10.93
C GLY A 626 3.81 -24.49 11.22
N TYR A 627 2.86 -23.97 10.48
CA TYR A 627 1.43 -24.25 10.63
C TYR A 627 0.93 -25.39 9.74
N THR A 628 1.82 -26.06 9.03
CA THR A 628 1.46 -27.18 8.16
C THR A 628 1.97 -28.51 8.73
N ASN A 629 1.32 -29.59 8.32
CA ASN A 629 1.73 -30.96 8.55
C ASN A 629 2.73 -31.40 7.46
N PRO A 630 3.47 -32.49 7.63
CA PRO A 630 4.37 -33.02 6.61
C PRO A 630 3.73 -33.38 5.26
N ASN A 631 2.41 -33.50 5.20
CA ASN A 631 1.66 -33.73 3.96
C ASN A 631 1.14 -32.42 3.32
N GLY A 632 1.51 -31.25 3.86
CA GLY A 632 1.10 -29.94 3.34
C GLY A 632 -0.24 -29.42 3.86
N SER A 633 -1.04 -30.22 4.56
CA SER A 633 -2.29 -29.75 5.16
C SER A 633 -2.03 -28.88 6.39
N LEU A 634 -2.96 -27.96 6.71
CA LEU A 634 -2.86 -27.17 7.95
C LEU A 634 -2.92 -28.09 9.17
N ASN A 635 -2.01 -27.86 10.13
CA ASN A 635 -2.11 -28.51 11.44
C ASN A 635 -3.17 -27.80 12.29
N SER A 636 -3.44 -28.28 13.50
CA SER A 636 -4.49 -27.74 14.38
C SER A 636 -4.28 -26.26 14.72
N SER A 637 -3.03 -25.83 14.89
CA SER A 637 -2.68 -24.42 15.12
C SER A 637 -2.87 -23.60 13.86
N GLY A 638 -2.46 -24.09 12.70
CA GLY A 638 -2.61 -23.43 11.41
C GLY A 638 -4.08 -23.27 11.01
N ALA A 639 -4.91 -24.29 11.22
CA ALA A 639 -6.34 -24.22 10.92
C ALA A 639 -7.08 -23.13 11.71
N GLY A 640 -6.69 -22.90 12.97
CA GLY A 640 -7.27 -21.85 13.81
C GLY A 640 -6.78 -20.42 13.47
N LYS A 641 -5.71 -20.30 12.68
CA LYS A 641 -5.02 -19.02 12.39
C LYS A 641 -4.97 -18.68 10.90
N ALA A 642 -5.57 -19.53 10.08
CA ALA A 642 -5.53 -19.40 8.63
C ALA A 642 -6.44 -18.27 8.11
N LEU A 643 -7.34 -17.74 8.94
CA LEU A 643 -8.35 -16.78 8.54
C LEU A 643 -8.58 -15.73 9.63
N ASP A 644 -8.43 -14.46 9.26
CA ASP A 644 -8.84 -13.32 10.06
C ASP A 644 -10.25 -12.88 9.69
N ILE A 645 -11.06 -12.53 10.69
CA ILE A 645 -12.43 -12.07 10.52
C ILE A 645 -12.58 -10.67 11.07
N VAL A 646 -13.06 -9.77 10.22
CA VAL A 646 -13.42 -8.40 10.58
C VAL A 646 -14.93 -8.25 10.58
N LEU A 647 -15.47 -7.72 11.69
CA LEU A 647 -16.87 -7.30 11.83
C LEU A 647 -16.93 -5.79 11.84
N GLN A 648 -17.81 -5.22 11.02
CA GLN A 648 -18.04 -3.77 10.99
C GLN A 648 -19.53 -3.45 11.05
N GLN A 649 -19.85 -2.38 11.78
CA GLN A 649 -21.19 -1.78 11.82
C GLN A 649 -21.03 -0.28 11.61
N GLU A 650 -21.93 0.31 10.83
CA GLU A 650 -21.91 1.74 10.59
C GLU A 650 -23.31 2.33 10.49
N ALA A 651 -23.43 3.61 10.82
CA ALA A 651 -24.62 4.41 10.61
C ALA A 651 -24.19 5.81 10.17
N GLY A 652 -24.92 6.41 9.24
CA GLY A 652 -24.53 7.73 8.76
C GLY A 652 -25.67 8.54 8.17
N ILE A 653 -25.34 9.82 7.96
CA ILE A 653 -26.17 10.79 7.27
C ILE A 653 -25.38 11.43 6.14
N LYS A 654 -26.00 11.61 4.99
CA LYS A 654 -25.48 12.33 3.83
C LYS A 654 -26.43 13.45 3.49
N HIS A 655 -25.85 14.63 3.27
CA HIS A 655 -26.66 15.82 2.95
C HIS A 655 -25.95 16.70 1.93
N GLU A 656 -26.70 17.17 0.95
CA GLU A 656 -26.23 18.15 -0.04
C GLU A 656 -27.15 19.34 -0.10
N GLY A 657 -26.63 20.50 -0.45
CA GLY A 657 -27.41 21.74 -0.52
C GLY A 657 -26.58 22.94 -0.96
N ASP A 658 -27.17 24.10 -0.80
CA ASP A 658 -26.52 25.40 -1.07
C ASP A 658 -26.30 26.16 0.22
N PHE A 659 -25.10 26.74 0.39
CA PHE A 659 -24.74 27.57 1.52
C PHE A 659 -23.86 28.75 1.05
N LEU A 660 -24.20 29.96 1.46
CA LEU A 660 -23.51 31.20 1.08
C LEU A 660 -23.31 31.34 -0.45
N GLY A 661 -24.30 30.91 -1.23
CA GLY A 661 -24.25 30.99 -2.70
C GLY A 661 -23.36 29.93 -3.37
N GLY A 662 -22.88 28.96 -2.60
CA GLY A 662 -22.09 27.83 -3.08
C GLY A 662 -22.76 26.50 -2.76
N SER A 663 -22.48 25.46 -3.55
CA SER A 663 -22.95 24.10 -3.32
C SER A 663 -22.04 23.33 -2.38
N TYR A 664 -22.63 22.48 -1.54
CA TYR A 664 -21.88 21.60 -0.64
C TYR A 664 -22.44 20.20 -0.58
N GLY A 665 -21.58 19.25 -0.21
CA GLY A 665 -21.94 17.90 0.19
C GLY A 665 -21.25 17.55 1.50
N VAL A 666 -21.96 16.87 2.41
CA VAL A 666 -21.47 16.46 3.73
C VAL A 666 -21.87 15.02 3.99
N THR A 667 -20.93 14.23 4.47
CA THR A 667 -21.17 12.91 5.07
C THR A 667 -20.68 12.91 6.50
N LEU A 668 -21.51 12.39 7.40
CA LEU A 668 -21.15 12.08 8.79
C LEU A 668 -21.51 10.65 9.06
N SER A 669 -20.57 9.83 9.49
CA SER A 669 -20.79 8.43 9.84
C SER A 669 -20.23 8.10 11.22
N TYR A 670 -20.85 7.15 11.87
CA TYR A 670 -20.36 6.45 13.05
C TYR A 670 -20.06 5.01 12.66
N PHE A 671 -18.96 4.44 13.15
CA PHE A 671 -18.60 3.04 12.95
C PHE A 671 -18.21 2.34 14.25
N HIS A 672 -18.41 1.03 14.24
CA HIS A 672 -17.83 0.08 15.18
C HIS A 672 -17.14 -1.02 14.40
N THR A 673 -15.86 -1.30 14.71
CA THR A 673 -15.07 -2.38 14.12
C THR A 673 -14.58 -3.30 15.22
N SER A 674 -14.63 -4.61 15.02
CA SER A 674 -13.99 -5.61 15.87
C SER A 674 -13.25 -6.65 15.03
N PHE A 675 -12.12 -7.11 15.54
CA PHE A 675 -11.20 -7.96 14.81
C PHE A 675 -10.36 -8.80 15.76
N SER A 676 -9.97 -9.99 15.34
CA SER A 676 -9.00 -10.81 16.05
C SER A 676 -7.95 -11.34 15.08
N GLU A 677 -6.70 -11.29 15.50
CA GLU A 677 -5.54 -11.75 14.74
C GLU A 677 -4.70 -12.69 15.58
N SER A 678 -4.20 -13.74 14.93
CA SER A 678 -3.13 -14.58 15.45
C SER A 678 -2.06 -14.67 14.40
N SER A 679 -0.90 -14.09 14.66
CA SER A 679 0.14 -13.93 13.65
C SER A 679 1.53 -13.89 14.27
N PHE A 680 2.47 -13.44 13.50
CA PHE A 680 3.88 -13.43 13.77
C PHE A 680 4.53 -12.20 13.09
N ASP A 681 5.35 -11.48 13.82
CA ASP A 681 6.05 -10.30 13.34
C ASP A 681 7.57 -10.53 13.36
N LEU A 682 8.19 -10.57 12.19
CA LEU A 682 9.63 -10.75 12.00
C LEU A 682 10.47 -9.64 12.60
N THR A 683 9.94 -8.43 12.68
CA THR A 683 10.68 -7.27 13.18
C THR A 683 10.76 -7.22 14.70
N GLN A 684 9.92 -8.01 15.38
CA GLN A 684 9.93 -8.10 16.84
C GLN A 684 11.02 -9.03 17.36
N PRO A 685 11.50 -8.81 18.60
CA PRO A 685 12.39 -9.74 19.28
C PRO A 685 11.79 -11.16 19.32
N VAL A 686 12.63 -12.19 19.27
CA VAL A 686 12.18 -13.60 19.32
C VAL A 686 11.21 -13.88 20.47
N ALA A 687 11.41 -13.25 21.62
CA ALA A 687 10.57 -13.44 22.81
C ALA A 687 9.12 -12.93 22.66
N THR A 688 8.85 -12.05 21.70
CA THR A 688 7.53 -11.41 21.49
C THR A 688 7.05 -11.51 20.04
N ARG A 689 7.66 -12.37 19.26
CA ARG A 689 7.46 -12.46 17.80
C ARG A 689 6.10 -13.03 17.42
N TYR A 690 5.61 -14.02 18.17
CA TYR A 690 4.29 -14.59 17.97
C TYR A 690 3.29 -13.86 18.83
N PHE A 691 2.13 -13.54 18.27
CA PHE A 691 1.09 -12.83 18.99
C PHE A 691 -0.31 -13.34 18.69
N ASN A 692 -1.20 -13.10 19.65
CA ASN A 692 -2.62 -13.36 19.56
C ASN A 692 -3.35 -12.15 20.13
N GLU A 693 -4.01 -11.38 19.29
CA GLU A 693 -4.56 -10.09 19.67
C GLU A 693 -6.02 -9.96 19.26
N ARG A 694 -6.78 -9.23 20.10
CA ARG A 694 -8.13 -8.76 19.76
C ARG A 694 -8.16 -7.26 19.81
N TYR A 695 -8.88 -6.69 18.87
CA TYR A 695 -9.01 -5.26 18.69
C TYR A 695 -10.46 -4.86 18.57
N SER A 696 -10.79 -3.68 19.07
CA SER A 696 -12.05 -3.00 18.80
C SER A 696 -11.83 -1.51 18.59
N ALA A 697 -12.68 -0.90 17.80
CA ALA A 697 -12.68 0.54 17.58
C ALA A 697 -14.10 1.06 17.44
N ASN A 698 -14.36 2.21 18.09
CA ASN A 698 -15.51 3.04 17.83
C ASN A 698 -15.04 4.36 17.24
N GLY A 699 -15.75 4.93 16.27
CA GLY A 699 -15.32 6.19 15.69
C GLY A 699 -16.42 6.93 14.94
N GLY A 700 -16.10 8.16 14.58
CA GLY A 700 -16.90 9.00 13.70
C GLY A 700 -16.03 9.52 12.55
N GLU A 701 -16.57 9.53 11.35
CA GLU A 701 -15.96 10.05 10.14
C GLU A 701 -16.80 11.23 9.65
N PHE A 702 -16.11 12.28 9.28
CA PHE A 702 -16.67 13.47 8.65
C PHE A 702 -15.97 13.73 7.34
N GLU A 703 -16.73 13.97 6.28
CA GLU A 703 -16.21 14.38 4.98
C GLU A 703 -17.11 15.47 4.41
N ALA A 704 -16.52 16.54 3.87
CA ALA A 704 -17.27 17.62 3.26
C ALA A 704 -16.54 18.23 2.06
N THR A 705 -17.34 18.67 1.09
CA THR A 705 -16.94 19.55 -0.01
C THR A 705 -17.81 20.79 -0.01
N TRP A 706 -17.23 21.94 -0.33
CA TRP A 706 -17.97 23.17 -0.58
C TRP A 706 -17.29 23.97 -1.68
N ALA A 707 -18.10 24.50 -2.60
CA ALA A 707 -17.58 25.27 -3.73
C ALA A 707 -18.46 26.50 -4.01
N VAL A 708 -17.84 27.67 -4.10
CA VAL A 708 -18.51 28.94 -4.43
C VAL A 708 -17.60 29.83 -5.29
N GLY A 709 -18.06 30.18 -6.48
CA GLY A 709 -17.26 30.99 -7.40
C GLY A 709 -15.91 30.34 -7.72
N GLY A 710 -14.81 30.99 -7.37
CA GLY A 710 -13.45 30.46 -7.54
C GLY A 710 -12.92 29.69 -6.32
N PHE A 711 -13.64 29.65 -5.21
CA PHE A 711 -13.24 28.97 -3.99
C PHE A 711 -13.78 27.55 -3.96
N SER A 712 -12.98 26.61 -3.48
CA SER A 712 -13.41 25.27 -3.13
C SER A 712 -12.69 24.75 -1.89
N LEU A 713 -13.38 23.92 -1.14
CA LEU A 713 -12.88 23.29 0.07
C LEU A 713 -13.16 21.79 0.00
N TYR A 714 -12.15 21.00 0.22
CA TYR A 714 -12.26 19.59 0.63
C TYR A 714 -11.80 19.46 2.07
N THR A 715 -12.52 18.72 2.89
CA THR A 715 -12.10 18.44 4.25
C THR A 715 -12.60 17.10 4.71
N GLN A 716 -11.78 16.40 5.49
CA GLN A 716 -12.15 15.17 6.16
C GLN A 716 -11.58 15.17 7.59
N ALA A 717 -12.27 14.48 8.50
CA ALA A 717 -11.76 14.19 9.83
C ALA A 717 -12.29 12.84 10.31
N THR A 718 -11.45 12.11 11.02
CA THR A 718 -11.81 10.85 11.66
C THR A 718 -11.41 10.94 13.13
N TYR A 719 -12.38 10.81 14.02
CA TYR A 719 -12.14 10.53 15.42
C TYR A 719 -12.45 9.07 15.70
N GLN A 720 -11.51 8.36 16.31
CA GLN A 720 -11.67 6.95 16.66
C GLN A 720 -11.06 6.65 18.03
N ASP A 721 -11.57 5.63 18.70
CA ASP A 721 -11.01 5.11 19.95
C ASP A 721 -10.66 3.61 19.78
N PRO A 722 -9.61 3.30 18.99
CA PRO A 722 -9.18 1.93 18.80
C PRO A 722 -8.46 1.42 20.04
N LYS A 723 -8.67 0.15 20.37
CA LYS A 723 -8.12 -0.50 21.55
C LYS A 723 -7.65 -1.92 21.23
N VAL A 724 -6.54 -2.28 21.83
CA VAL A 724 -6.16 -3.67 22.02
C VAL A 724 -6.95 -4.22 23.20
N ASP A 725 -7.92 -5.10 22.94
CA ASP A 725 -8.78 -5.68 23.98
C ASP A 725 -8.08 -6.83 24.70
N SER A 726 -7.23 -7.58 23.98
CA SER A 726 -6.31 -8.56 24.55
C SER A 726 -5.06 -8.68 23.71
N ASN A 727 -3.91 -8.85 24.36
CA ASN A 727 -2.62 -9.01 23.71
C ASN A 727 -1.84 -10.12 24.41
N GLU A 728 -1.51 -11.17 23.66
CA GLU A 728 -0.67 -12.26 24.11
C GLU A 728 0.49 -12.40 23.14
N VAL A 729 1.72 -12.44 23.65
CA VAL A 729 2.93 -12.56 22.84
C VAL A 729 3.86 -13.63 23.37
N GLY A 730 4.72 -14.18 22.53
CA GLY A 730 5.68 -15.20 22.96
C GLY A 730 6.69 -15.61 21.89
N PRO A 731 7.65 -16.47 22.24
CA PRO A 731 8.66 -17.00 21.34
C PRO A 731 8.12 -18.09 20.41
N SER A 732 6.93 -18.62 20.69
CA SER A 732 6.26 -19.64 19.89
C SER A 732 4.74 -19.56 20.09
N PRO A 733 3.95 -20.14 19.17
CA PRO A 733 2.48 -20.17 19.30
C PRO A 733 1.94 -20.85 20.56
N SER A 734 2.74 -21.70 21.16
CA SER A 734 2.38 -22.46 22.39
C SER A 734 2.87 -21.80 23.69
N GLN A 735 3.62 -20.71 23.61
CA GLN A 735 4.26 -20.05 24.74
C GLN A 735 3.90 -18.57 24.76
N LEU A 736 2.61 -18.27 24.69
CA LEU A 736 2.10 -16.91 24.73
C LEU A 736 1.85 -16.45 26.16
N THR A 737 2.18 -15.19 26.45
CA THR A 737 1.94 -14.52 27.75
C THR A 737 1.25 -13.19 27.50
N SER A 738 0.32 -12.81 28.38
CA SER A 738 -0.40 -11.56 28.25
C SER A 738 0.50 -10.35 28.57
N LEU A 739 0.50 -9.33 27.69
CA LEU A 739 1.18 -8.06 27.91
C LEU A 739 0.25 -6.95 28.38
N GLY A 740 -1.06 -7.18 28.46
CA GLY A 740 -2.03 -6.19 28.87
C GLY A 740 -3.02 -5.81 27.77
N SER A 741 -3.84 -4.80 28.06
CA SER A 741 -4.92 -4.36 27.17
C SER A 741 -5.25 -2.88 27.39
N GLY A 742 -6.12 -2.30 26.54
CA GLY A 742 -6.63 -0.95 26.68
C GLY A 742 -5.79 0.15 26.04
N PHE A 743 -4.67 -0.18 25.41
CA PHE A 743 -3.82 0.78 24.69
C PHE A 743 -4.16 0.85 23.21
N LEU A 744 -3.68 1.92 22.54
CA LEU A 744 -3.83 2.09 21.10
C LEU A 744 -3.07 1.01 20.35
N PRO A 745 -3.67 0.39 19.30
CA PRO A 745 -2.93 -0.50 18.42
C PRO A 745 -1.74 0.21 17.73
N PRO A 746 -0.72 -0.53 17.31
CA PRO A 746 0.41 0.03 16.57
C PRO A 746 -0.05 0.78 15.30
N GLY A 747 0.58 1.90 15.01
CA GLY A 747 0.29 2.74 13.86
C GLY A 747 -1.00 3.57 13.95
N MET A 748 -1.71 3.54 15.08
CA MET A 748 -3.00 4.21 15.24
C MET A 748 -2.89 5.53 15.97
N SER A 749 -3.75 6.49 15.53
CA SER A 749 -4.04 7.76 16.21
C SER A 749 -5.55 7.87 16.48
N LYS A 750 -5.92 8.66 17.50
CA LYS A 750 -7.35 8.88 17.81
C LYS A 750 -8.02 9.92 16.93
N LEU A 751 -7.28 10.91 16.44
CA LEU A 751 -7.81 11.95 15.56
C LEU A 751 -6.88 12.12 14.37
N MET A 752 -7.45 12.15 13.19
CA MET A 752 -6.80 12.45 11.92
C MET A 752 -7.65 13.45 11.15
N TRP A 753 -7.02 14.38 10.42
CA TRP A 753 -7.75 15.37 9.62
C TRP A 753 -6.98 15.81 8.38
N VAL A 754 -7.73 16.27 7.39
CA VAL A 754 -7.26 17.00 6.22
C VAL A 754 -8.19 18.19 5.97
N LEU A 755 -7.60 19.35 5.71
CA LEU A 755 -8.28 20.56 5.29
C LEU A 755 -7.58 21.11 4.05
N ALA A 756 -8.27 21.14 2.91
CA ALA A 756 -7.70 21.47 1.61
C ALA A 756 -8.49 22.59 0.90
N PRO A 757 -8.33 23.86 1.30
CA PRO A 757 -8.89 25.00 0.58
C PRO A 757 -8.11 25.29 -0.70
N THR A 758 -8.84 25.62 -1.76
CA THR A 758 -8.27 26.01 -3.04
C THR A 758 -9.01 27.27 -3.55
N TYR A 759 -8.28 28.20 -4.11
CA TYR A 759 -8.85 29.41 -4.69
C TYR A 759 -8.28 29.71 -6.07
N ARG A 760 -9.17 29.96 -7.02
CA ARG A 760 -8.83 30.40 -8.36
C ARG A 760 -9.22 31.85 -8.55
N TRP A 761 -8.24 32.66 -8.92
CA TRP A 761 -8.43 34.05 -9.29
C TRP A 761 -7.82 34.30 -10.65
N ARG A 762 -8.68 34.51 -11.67
CA ARG A 762 -8.23 34.67 -13.08
C ARG A 762 -7.35 33.49 -13.54
N ALA A 763 -6.09 33.78 -13.87
CA ALA A 763 -5.10 32.81 -14.32
C ALA A 763 -4.32 32.13 -13.18
N VAL A 764 -4.50 32.58 -11.94
CA VAL A 764 -3.81 32.03 -10.77
C VAL A 764 -4.73 31.04 -10.04
N THR A 765 -4.21 29.88 -9.70
CA THR A 765 -4.84 28.95 -8.75
C THR A 765 -3.86 28.66 -7.63
N GLY A 766 -4.29 28.78 -6.39
CA GLY A 766 -3.50 28.42 -5.23
C GLY A 766 -4.32 27.61 -4.24
N GLY A 767 -3.65 26.77 -3.49
CA GLY A 767 -4.28 25.96 -2.45
C GLY A 767 -3.31 25.56 -1.35
N LEU A 768 -3.90 25.14 -0.25
CA LEU A 768 -3.20 24.62 0.92
C LEU A 768 -3.76 23.24 1.22
N VAL A 769 -2.96 22.36 1.80
CA VAL A 769 -3.39 21.12 2.40
C VAL A 769 -2.80 21.06 3.80
N TRP A 770 -3.64 21.25 4.79
CA TRP A 770 -3.26 21.07 6.18
C TRP A 770 -3.76 19.73 6.66
N GLN A 771 -2.84 18.86 7.04
CA GLN A 771 -3.12 17.49 7.47
C GLN A 771 -2.41 17.19 8.78
N GLY A 772 -3.00 16.33 9.58
CA GLY A 772 -2.38 15.98 10.85
C GLY A 772 -3.08 14.86 11.59
N GLN A 773 -2.44 14.48 12.68
CA GLN A 773 -2.94 13.42 13.57
C GLN A 773 -2.57 13.71 15.01
N SER A 774 -3.39 13.18 15.92
CA SER A 774 -3.08 13.17 17.34
C SER A 774 -1.92 12.20 17.65
N GLN A 775 -1.54 12.10 18.91
CA GLN A 775 -0.60 11.10 19.41
C GLN A 775 -0.83 9.72 18.77
N GLN A 776 0.25 9.06 18.34
CA GLN A 776 0.23 7.77 17.67
C GLN A 776 1.05 6.74 18.44
N ASN A 777 0.57 5.49 18.52
CA ASN A 777 1.41 4.39 18.99
C ASN A 777 2.41 4.01 17.89
N ILE A 778 3.68 4.29 18.09
CA ILE A 778 4.79 3.97 17.17
C ILE A 778 5.61 2.75 17.63
N GLY A 779 5.24 2.17 18.77
CA GLY A 779 5.80 0.91 19.25
C GLY A 779 5.09 -0.30 18.64
N GLY A 780 5.60 -1.48 18.95
CA GLY A 780 4.98 -2.75 18.64
C GLY A 780 3.99 -3.19 19.73
N PRO A 781 4.05 -4.46 20.15
CA PRO A 781 3.17 -5.01 21.20
C PRO A 781 3.30 -4.29 22.56
N VAL A 782 4.46 -3.65 22.80
CA VAL A 782 4.62 -2.72 23.93
C VAL A 782 4.37 -1.31 23.43
N PRO A 783 3.34 -0.62 23.90
CA PRO A 783 2.96 0.69 23.39
C PRO A 783 4.05 1.73 23.67
N PHE A 784 4.28 2.53 22.65
CA PHE A 784 5.16 3.67 22.71
C PHE A 784 4.65 4.79 21.79
N TYR A 785 4.53 6.00 22.33
CA TYR A 785 3.78 7.05 21.67
C TYR A 785 4.65 8.19 21.13
N SER A 786 4.42 8.56 19.86
CA SER A 786 4.85 9.85 19.32
C SER A 786 3.88 10.95 19.74
N PRO A 787 4.32 12.22 19.81
CA PRO A 787 3.40 13.34 20.00
C PRO A 787 2.47 13.53 18.79
N ALA A 788 1.45 14.39 18.97
CA ALA A 788 0.65 14.89 17.85
C ALA A 788 1.54 15.61 16.83
N GLN A 789 1.20 15.48 15.54
CA GLN A 789 1.95 16.09 14.45
C GLN A 789 1.03 16.56 13.33
N ASP A 790 1.43 17.65 12.69
CA ASP A 790 0.73 18.19 11.53
C ASP A 790 1.70 18.77 10.50
N PHE A 791 1.24 18.77 9.25
CA PHE A 791 1.98 19.24 8.10
C PHE A 791 1.12 20.18 7.29
N LEU A 792 1.73 21.21 6.76
CA LEU A 792 1.13 22.11 5.80
C LEU A 792 1.84 21.98 4.47
N ASP A 793 1.08 21.63 3.45
CA ASP A 793 1.50 21.65 2.06
C ASP A 793 0.82 22.81 1.34
N GLY A 794 1.40 23.27 0.25
CA GLY A 794 0.83 24.34 -0.52
C GLY A 794 1.24 24.32 -1.97
N PHE A 795 0.40 24.88 -2.83
CA PHE A 795 0.73 25.03 -4.24
C PHE A 795 0.23 26.36 -4.80
N VAL A 796 0.88 26.80 -5.85
CA VAL A 796 0.41 27.88 -6.72
C VAL A 796 0.67 27.51 -8.17
N SER A 797 -0.32 27.69 -9.02
CA SER A 797 -0.21 27.54 -10.47
C SER A 797 -0.64 28.80 -11.19
N TYR A 798 -0.02 29.06 -12.33
CA TYR A 798 -0.31 30.19 -13.19
C TYR A 798 -0.49 29.75 -14.64
N ASP A 799 -1.68 30.00 -15.19
CA ASP A 799 -2.00 29.74 -16.59
C ASP A 799 -1.38 30.88 -17.46
N LEU A 800 -0.22 30.59 -18.08
CA LEU A 800 0.43 31.51 -19.02
C LEU A 800 -0.48 31.81 -20.23
N ASN A 801 -1.17 30.79 -20.68
CA ASN A 801 -2.19 30.83 -21.72
C ASN A 801 -3.09 29.59 -21.61
N ARG A 802 -3.98 29.36 -22.61
CA ARG A 802 -4.90 28.21 -22.61
C ARG A 802 -4.21 26.86 -22.70
N SER A 803 -2.99 26.80 -23.19
CA SER A 803 -2.22 25.58 -23.45
C SER A 803 -1.05 25.37 -22.50
N ILE A 804 -0.59 26.38 -21.77
CA ILE A 804 0.61 26.31 -20.94
C ILE A 804 0.30 26.85 -19.56
N SER A 805 0.61 26.07 -18.54
CA SER A 805 0.60 26.48 -17.13
C SER A 805 1.93 26.12 -16.45
N VAL A 806 2.29 26.91 -15.45
CA VAL A 806 3.44 26.62 -14.57
C VAL A 806 2.93 26.48 -13.14
N ALA A 807 3.55 25.62 -12.35
CA ALA A 807 3.18 25.47 -10.95
C ALA A 807 4.41 25.29 -10.05
N LEU A 808 4.23 25.67 -8.79
CA LEU A 808 5.15 25.41 -7.70
C LEU A 808 4.38 24.71 -6.59
N HIS A 809 4.87 23.57 -6.14
CA HIS A 809 4.34 22.83 -5.02
C HIS A 809 5.37 22.79 -3.90
N VAL A 810 4.93 22.93 -2.67
CA VAL A 810 5.78 22.86 -1.47
C VAL A 810 5.12 21.91 -0.50
N ASN A 811 5.71 20.75 -0.27
CA ASN A 811 5.28 19.83 0.76
C ASN A 811 6.05 20.12 2.04
N ASN A 812 5.41 19.93 3.20
CA ASN A 812 5.94 20.22 4.52
C ASN A 812 6.56 21.65 4.60
N VAL A 813 5.75 22.68 4.34
CA VAL A 813 6.15 24.10 4.26
C VAL A 813 7.01 24.55 5.43
N PHE A 814 6.68 24.10 6.65
CA PHE A 814 7.39 24.48 7.88
C PHE A 814 8.60 23.59 8.18
N ASN A 815 8.89 22.61 7.33
CA ASN A 815 9.94 21.62 7.56
C ASN A 815 9.80 20.91 8.93
N SER A 816 8.54 20.63 9.30
CA SER A 816 8.20 19.97 10.57
C SER A 816 8.85 18.58 10.65
N LEU A 817 9.29 18.21 11.83
CA LEU A 817 9.82 16.87 12.11
C LEU A 817 8.68 15.98 12.61
N GLY A 818 8.13 15.19 11.68
CA GLY A 818 7.17 14.15 12.04
C GLY A 818 7.85 12.81 12.19
N VAL A 819 7.45 12.05 13.20
CA VAL A 819 7.98 10.71 13.46
C VAL A 819 6.86 9.68 13.43
N GLY A 820 7.12 8.59 12.72
CA GLY A 820 6.30 7.40 12.65
C GLY A 820 6.96 6.22 13.34
N GLY A 821 6.75 5.01 12.87
CA GLY A 821 7.28 3.78 13.44
C GLY A 821 8.66 3.92 14.07
N GLY A 822 8.92 3.26 15.16
CA GLY A 822 10.18 3.40 15.87
C GLY A 822 10.45 2.28 16.83
N GLY A 823 11.75 2.15 17.14
CA GLY A 823 12.25 1.18 18.11
C GLY A 823 12.12 1.66 19.55
N ALA A 824 12.58 0.83 20.44
CA ALA A 824 12.50 0.99 21.86
C ALA A 824 13.11 2.32 22.38
N VAL A 825 12.59 2.78 23.46
CA VAL A 825 12.78 4.05 24.07
C VAL A 825 13.62 3.96 25.31
N THR A 826 14.41 5.00 25.50
CA THR A 826 15.02 5.30 26.79
C THR A 826 14.13 6.27 27.57
N THR A 827 13.97 6.04 28.88
CA THR A 827 13.42 7.04 29.77
C THR A 827 14.38 8.20 29.94
N GLY A 828 13.88 9.45 29.90
CA GLY A 828 14.69 10.66 30.03
C GLY A 828 15.31 11.14 28.69
N PRO A 829 16.16 12.16 28.72
CA PRO A 829 16.85 12.66 27.54
C PRO A 829 17.77 11.60 26.93
N GLY A 830 17.71 11.46 25.60
CA GLY A 830 18.52 10.46 24.92
C GLY A 830 18.41 10.52 23.42
N VAL A 831 18.85 9.42 22.79
CA VAL A 831 18.76 9.21 21.36
C VAL A 831 17.85 8.04 21.09
N VAL A 832 16.93 8.19 20.14
CA VAL A 832 15.94 7.19 19.76
C VAL A 832 15.99 6.97 18.27
N GLY A 833 15.88 5.70 17.83
CA GLY A 833 15.69 5.36 16.42
C GLY A 833 14.21 5.49 16.03
N VAL A 834 13.93 6.24 14.98
CA VAL A 834 12.57 6.43 14.44
C VAL A 834 12.59 6.44 12.93
N SER A 835 11.44 6.11 12.32
CA SER A 835 11.16 6.55 10.95
C SER A 835 10.62 7.98 10.99
N ALA A 836 10.89 8.77 9.96
CA ALA A 836 10.45 10.15 9.91
C ALA A 836 9.89 10.53 8.54
N GLU A 837 8.89 11.41 8.57
CA GLU A 837 8.39 12.07 7.36
C GLU A 837 9.54 12.80 6.65
N PRO A 838 9.55 12.81 5.31
CA PRO A 838 10.49 13.63 4.56
C PRO A 838 10.38 15.11 4.95
N GLY A 839 11.51 15.80 4.91
CA GLY A 839 11.56 17.25 5.13
C GLY A 839 10.80 18.02 4.06
N ARG A 840 10.94 19.34 4.09
CA ARG A 840 10.34 20.20 3.07
C ARG A 840 10.89 19.87 1.68
N THR A 841 9.99 19.63 0.73
CA THR A 841 10.33 19.48 -0.69
C THR A 841 9.63 20.55 -1.52
N VAL A 842 10.29 20.99 -2.57
CA VAL A 842 9.77 22.00 -3.51
C VAL A 842 9.85 21.42 -4.91
N LEU A 843 8.71 21.38 -5.60
CA LEU A 843 8.59 20.86 -6.96
C LEU A 843 8.08 21.96 -7.88
N ALA A 844 8.83 22.27 -8.94
CA ALA A 844 8.39 23.16 -10.02
C ALA A 844 7.93 22.33 -11.23
N SER A 845 6.85 22.75 -11.88
CA SER A 845 6.34 22.04 -13.05
C SER A 845 5.87 22.99 -14.15
N VAL A 846 5.96 22.48 -15.38
CA VAL A 846 5.40 23.11 -16.59
C VAL A 846 4.48 22.08 -17.25
N THR A 847 3.21 22.46 -17.43
CA THR A 847 2.20 21.62 -18.06
C THR A 847 1.78 22.20 -19.39
N MET A 848 1.78 21.39 -20.44
CA MET A 848 1.27 21.70 -21.77
C MET A 848 0.00 20.91 -22.04
N LYS A 849 -1.05 21.59 -22.54
CA LYS A 849 -2.36 21.01 -22.92
C LYS A 849 -2.61 21.21 -24.40
N PHE A 850 -3.15 20.19 -25.09
CA PHE A 850 -3.38 20.22 -26.53
C PHE A 850 -4.60 19.38 -26.99
#